data_d319b70402668a97e475367f70732e56
#
_entry.id   d319b70402668a97e475367f70732e56
#
_cell.length_a   1.000
_cell.length_b   1.000
_cell.length_c   1.000
_cell.angle_alpha   90.00
_cell.angle_beta   90.00
_cell.angle_gamma   90.00
#
_symmetry.space_group_name_H-M   'P 1'
#
loop_
_entity.id
_entity.type
_entity.pdbx_description
1 polymer ?
#
loop_
_entity_poly.entity_id
_entity_poly.type
_entity_poly.pdbx_seq_one_letter_code
_entity_poly.pdbx_strand_id
1 'polypeptide(L)'
;MEEPLRRPVPVLETNPETGLSSAQAQDRMDAGWGNLPIDPPGKTVGQIIKSNVFTYFNMLFFVLAAFVLVFGTWQNAMFLGVVFANIAIGIVQELRSKRTLDKLTLLTAPHGFVIRDGRQRKIPTSEMVRDDIVVFSAGSQIYADAVVVSGECSANEALITGEADEIKKTPGSELLSGSFVVSGECRARLTQVGADSYANRLTLEAKEAKPPQQSEMMRSLTRLVQVIGIAIIPLGVLMAVKEIVWLGRSVSDGVVATVASLIGMIPEGLYLLTSMALAAGVVRLAQKKTLVHDMGCIETLARVDVLCVDKTGTVTENKMTVEDVVPLCPDRFEEGDIRLIMADYVGAMRADNDTMAALRRYFTGEVKQQAIKAVPFTSAKKFGGVSFHEDETYLLGAPDVLLGERYGKYAAQIDAYSAKGCRVLLLALYDGQPDDETLDADMLPISLILLSNKIRAEAPDTFKYFAEQGVAIKVISGDNAMAVSEVAKRAGIKGAESYVDARTLETDEDIAAAVEKYTVFGRVTPDQKRRFVRALKAAGHTVAMTGDGVNDVLALKEADCSIAMASGSDAASQVSHIVLLESNFAAMPSVVAEGRRVINNIERSAALFLVKNIFSFSLAVISLIFTLPYPVTSAQMSLVSALTIGAPGFVLAMEPNTARIKGKFLPNVIYRALPGGLTDLILVLGVILFCMVFKVGENMMSTVCAIILNIVGLMVVHYTCKPYNLLRKAMMIGLTVAFVFCVLLLPQLFTLTSLDLPGAMILVVFALLSAPALMVIRRAQDKLKSGIDSLRSPGRHAGERRVRRPRAK
;
A
#
# COMPACT_ATOMS: atom_id res chain seq x y z
N MET A 1 -24.49 0.35 17.19
CA MET A 1 -24.51 -1.13 17.31
C MET A 1 -24.82 -1.44 18.76
N GLU A 2 -25.86 -2.19 19.02
CA GLU A 2 -26.14 -2.66 20.38
C GLU A 2 -24.98 -3.54 20.83
N GLU A 3 -24.39 -3.22 21.99
CA GLU A 3 -23.43 -4.11 22.64
C GLU A 3 -24.07 -5.49 22.79
N PRO A 4 -23.38 -6.57 22.40
CA PRO A 4 -23.91 -7.90 22.67
C PRO A 4 -24.12 -8.03 24.18
N LEU A 5 -25.34 -8.34 24.60
CA LEU A 5 -25.70 -8.59 26.00
C LEU A 5 -24.79 -9.66 26.56
N ARG A 6 -23.72 -9.24 27.26
CA ARG A 6 -22.78 -10.14 27.91
C ARG A 6 -23.43 -10.74 29.16
N ARG A 7 -23.40 -12.06 29.24
CA ARG A 7 -23.77 -12.73 30.49
C ARG A 7 -22.59 -12.67 31.44
N PRO A 8 -22.80 -12.29 32.73
CA PRO A 8 -21.75 -12.33 33.72
C PRO A 8 -21.24 -13.77 33.91
N VAL A 9 -19.95 -13.98 33.64
CA VAL A 9 -19.27 -15.25 33.90
C VAL A 9 -18.23 -15.02 34.98
N PRO A 10 -18.14 -15.89 36.01
CA PRO A 10 -17.15 -15.74 37.05
C PRO A 10 -15.74 -15.82 36.50
N VAL A 11 -14.84 -14.98 37.02
CA VAL A 11 -13.41 -15.04 36.68
C VAL A 11 -12.86 -16.34 37.26
N LEU A 12 -12.18 -17.11 36.40
CA LEU A 12 -11.50 -18.33 36.84
C LEU A 12 -9.99 -18.05 36.95
N GLU A 13 -9.42 -18.43 38.07
CA GLU A 13 -7.98 -18.58 38.19
C GLU A 13 -7.58 -19.89 37.51
N THR A 14 -7.30 -19.81 36.22
CA THR A 14 -6.99 -20.95 35.38
C THR A 14 -5.58 -21.47 35.69
N ASN A 15 -5.43 -22.76 35.87
CA ASN A 15 -4.12 -23.39 36.10
C ASN A 15 -3.25 -23.25 34.82
N PRO A 16 -2.01 -22.76 34.94
CA PRO A 16 -1.11 -22.54 33.78
C PRO A 16 -0.74 -23.79 32.99
N GLU A 17 -0.84 -24.98 33.62
CA GLU A 17 -0.48 -26.27 33.00
C GLU A 17 -1.65 -26.92 32.26
N THR A 18 -2.87 -26.79 32.77
CA THR A 18 -4.05 -27.46 32.20
C THR A 18 -4.89 -26.55 31.33
N GLY A 19 -4.87 -25.21 31.59
CA GLY A 19 -5.71 -24.27 30.90
C GLY A 19 -7.21 -24.48 31.20
N LEU A 20 -8.06 -23.83 30.37
CA LEU A 20 -9.51 -24.05 30.39
C LEU A 20 -9.85 -25.40 29.74
N SER A 21 -10.95 -26.00 30.16
CA SER A 21 -11.52 -27.11 29.39
C SER A 21 -12.22 -26.55 28.12
N SER A 22 -12.33 -27.40 27.10
CA SER A 22 -13.04 -27.03 25.87
C SER A 22 -14.48 -26.59 26.13
N ALA A 23 -15.17 -27.18 27.09
CA ALA A 23 -16.53 -26.80 27.50
C ALA A 23 -16.57 -25.41 28.16
N GLN A 24 -15.61 -25.12 29.06
CA GLN A 24 -15.51 -23.80 29.68
C GLN A 24 -15.18 -22.68 28.68
N ALA A 25 -14.35 -22.98 27.68
CA ALA A 25 -14.05 -22.03 26.62
C ALA A 25 -15.26 -21.74 25.75
N GLN A 26 -16.06 -22.77 25.41
CA GLN A 26 -17.31 -22.60 24.66
C GLN A 26 -18.34 -21.79 25.44
N ASP A 27 -18.53 -22.07 26.71
CA ASP A 27 -19.46 -21.31 27.58
C ASP A 27 -19.11 -19.83 27.64
N ARG A 28 -17.80 -19.48 27.69
CA ARG A 28 -17.34 -18.08 27.62
C ARG A 28 -17.59 -17.44 26.27
N MET A 29 -17.38 -18.20 25.19
CA MET A 29 -17.68 -17.71 23.84
C MET A 29 -19.17 -17.41 23.69
N ASP A 30 -20.04 -18.31 24.13
CA ASP A 30 -21.50 -18.17 24.06
C ASP A 30 -22.02 -17.05 25.00
N ALA A 31 -21.28 -16.78 26.07
CA ALA A 31 -21.57 -15.67 26.99
C ALA A 31 -21.08 -14.30 26.47
N GLY A 32 -20.41 -14.24 25.31
CA GLY A 32 -19.92 -13.00 24.68
C GLY A 32 -18.54 -12.53 25.16
N TRP A 33 -17.75 -13.43 25.79
CA TRP A 33 -16.39 -13.16 26.27
C TRP A 33 -15.32 -13.65 25.31
N GLY A 34 -15.62 -13.70 24.01
CA GLY A 34 -14.66 -14.00 22.96
C GLY A 34 -13.82 -12.78 22.56
N ASN A 35 -12.59 -13.01 22.09
CA ASN A 35 -11.72 -11.96 21.56
C ASN A 35 -12.09 -11.61 20.11
N LEU A 36 -13.36 -11.23 19.91
CA LEU A 36 -13.87 -10.87 18.61
C LEU A 36 -13.36 -9.49 18.17
N PRO A 37 -12.97 -9.30 16.91
CA PRO A 37 -12.58 -7.99 16.41
C PRO A 37 -13.77 -7.03 16.44
N ILE A 38 -13.55 -5.76 16.81
CA ILE A 38 -14.58 -4.72 16.93
C ILE A 38 -15.25 -4.40 15.58
N ASP A 39 -14.47 -4.42 14.53
CA ASP A 39 -14.94 -4.26 13.16
C ASP A 39 -14.59 -5.50 12.35
N PRO A 40 -15.59 -6.22 11.82
CA PRO A 40 -15.31 -7.22 10.82
C PRO A 40 -14.65 -6.52 9.62
N PRO A 41 -13.56 -7.07 9.06
CA PRO A 41 -12.90 -6.46 7.93
C PRO A 41 -13.90 -6.34 6.75
N GLY A 42 -14.27 -5.11 6.44
CA GLY A 42 -15.07 -4.79 5.26
C GLY A 42 -16.55 -4.45 5.54
N LYS A 43 -17.15 -3.75 4.57
CA LYS A 43 -18.57 -3.37 4.60
C LYS A 43 -19.50 -4.57 4.54
N THR A 44 -20.62 -4.53 5.23
CA THR A 44 -21.69 -5.51 5.06
C THR A 44 -22.36 -5.38 3.67
N VAL A 45 -23.04 -6.42 3.21
CA VAL A 45 -23.77 -6.38 1.93
C VAL A 45 -24.77 -5.21 1.88
N GLY A 46 -25.49 -4.97 2.97
CA GLY A 46 -26.41 -3.84 3.07
C GLY A 46 -25.71 -2.48 3.00
N GLN A 47 -24.54 -2.34 3.64
CA GLN A 47 -23.72 -1.12 3.57
C GLN A 47 -23.17 -0.90 2.16
N ILE A 48 -22.79 -1.97 1.43
CA ILE A 48 -22.34 -1.89 0.04
C ILE A 48 -23.47 -1.35 -0.83
N ILE A 49 -24.66 -1.92 -0.72
CA ILE A 49 -25.83 -1.47 -1.49
C ILE A 49 -26.13 0.00 -1.15
N LYS A 50 -26.24 0.33 0.13
CA LYS A 50 -26.56 1.68 0.59
C LYS A 50 -25.51 2.71 0.11
N SER A 51 -24.24 2.39 0.20
CA SER A 51 -23.15 3.31 -0.19
C SER A 51 -23.03 3.52 -1.70
N ASN A 52 -23.50 2.56 -2.53
CA ASN A 52 -23.50 2.71 -3.98
C ASN A 52 -24.78 3.40 -4.49
N VAL A 53 -25.91 3.21 -3.83
CA VAL A 53 -27.21 3.82 -4.23
C VAL A 53 -27.29 5.27 -3.76
N PHE A 54 -27.04 5.53 -2.48
CA PHE A 54 -27.21 6.85 -1.85
C PHE A 54 -25.92 7.68 -1.84
N THR A 55 -25.32 7.85 -3.02
CA THR A 55 -24.25 8.84 -3.19
C THR A 55 -24.85 10.22 -3.40
N TYR A 56 -24.09 11.29 -3.07
CA TYR A 56 -24.51 12.66 -3.32
C TYR A 56 -24.96 12.90 -4.76
N PHE A 57 -24.20 12.43 -5.73
CA PHE A 57 -24.55 12.62 -7.14
C PHE A 57 -25.72 11.76 -7.59
N ASN A 58 -25.87 10.54 -7.11
CA ASN A 58 -27.06 9.73 -7.44
C ASN A 58 -28.33 10.38 -6.92
N MET A 59 -28.28 10.94 -5.69
CA MET A 59 -29.41 11.70 -5.17
C MET A 59 -29.73 12.94 -6.02
N LEU A 60 -28.71 13.67 -6.46
CA LEU A 60 -28.87 14.80 -7.37
C LEU A 60 -29.47 14.33 -8.71
N PHE A 61 -29.00 13.22 -9.29
CA PHE A 61 -29.58 12.66 -10.50
C PHE A 61 -31.05 12.26 -10.34
N PHE A 62 -31.43 11.67 -9.22
CA PHE A 62 -32.84 11.33 -8.97
C PHE A 62 -33.72 12.58 -8.88
N VAL A 63 -33.22 13.65 -8.25
CA VAL A 63 -33.92 14.94 -8.20
C VAL A 63 -34.04 15.55 -9.61
N LEU A 64 -32.94 15.58 -10.37
CA LEU A 64 -32.97 16.10 -11.76
C LEU A 64 -33.89 15.26 -12.66
N ALA A 65 -33.93 13.94 -12.48
CA ALA A 65 -34.81 13.06 -13.20
C ALA A 65 -36.31 13.33 -12.87
N ALA A 66 -36.63 13.58 -11.61
CA ALA A 66 -38.00 13.96 -11.21
C ALA A 66 -38.43 15.24 -11.92
N PHE A 67 -37.57 16.27 -11.98
CA PHE A 67 -37.87 17.51 -12.75
C PHE A 67 -38.09 17.21 -14.23
N VAL A 68 -37.25 16.40 -14.87
CA VAL A 68 -37.39 16.08 -16.31
C VAL A 68 -38.61 15.22 -16.58
N LEU A 69 -38.97 14.30 -15.71
CA LEU A 69 -40.18 13.45 -15.89
C LEU A 69 -41.47 14.26 -15.69
N VAL A 70 -41.46 15.29 -14.86
CA VAL A 70 -42.65 16.17 -14.64
C VAL A 70 -42.77 17.21 -15.75
N PHE A 71 -41.67 17.82 -16.18
CA PHE A 71 -41.71 18.97 -17.11
C PHE A 71 -41.20 18.64 -18.51
N GLY A 72 -40.56 17.52 -18.75
CA GLY A 72 -39.96 17.14 -20.02
C GLY A 72 -40.52 15.85 -20.60
N THR A 73 -39.71 15.16 -21.41
CA THR A 73 -40.02 13.88 -22.02
C THR A 73 -39.17 12.76 -21.43
N TRP A 74 -39.65 11.50 -21.52
CA TRP A 74 -38.91 10.34 -20.99
C TRP A 74 -37.50 10.18 -21.61
N GLN A 75 -37.30 10.60 -22.88
CA GLN A 75 -36.02 10.55 -23.56
C GLN A 75 -34.97 11.39 -22.80
N ASN A 76 -35.39 12.52 -22.23
CA ASN A 76 -34.49 13.39 -21.45
C ASN A 76 -34.09 12.76 -20.09
N ALA A 77 -34.78 11.69 -19.63
CA ALA A 77 -34.42 10.91 -18.42
C ALA A 77 -33.49 9.72 -18.73
N MET A 78 -33.05 9.50 -19.98
CA MET A 78 -32.20 8.36 -20.38
C MET A 78 -30.86 8.29 -19.61
N PHE A 79 -30.36 9.39 -19.07
CA PHE A 79 -29.18 9.39 -18.21
C PHE A 79 -29.38 8.49 -16.97
N LEU A 80 -30.63 8.26 -16.51
CA LEU A 80 -30.91 7.29 -15.44
C LEU A 80 -30.46 5.87 -15.80
N GLY A 81 -30.53 5.49 -17.07
CA GLY A 81 -30.03 4.20 -17.53
C GLY A 81 -28.53 4.02 -17.25
N VAL A 82 -27.74 5.09 -17.47
CA VAL A 82 -26.31 5.11 -17.14
C VAL A 82 -26.12 5.08 -15.62
N VAL A 83 -26.91 5.83 -14.87
CA VAL A 83 -26.84 5.85 -13.39
C VAL A 83 -27.15 4.47 -12.82
N PHE A 84 -28.23 3.82 -13.25
CA PHE A 84 -28.58 2.46 -12.79
C PHE A 84 -27.53 1.42 -13.20
N ALA A 85 -26.99 1.51 -14.43
CA ALA A 85 -25.91 0.63 -14.86
C ALA A 85 -24.66 0.81 -13.97
N ASN A 86 -24.28 2.06 -13.66
CA ASN A 86 -23.16 2.37 -12.77
C ASN A 86 -23.39 1.83 -11.36
N ILE A 87 -24.59 1.99 -10.79
CA ILE A 87 -24.95 1.45 -9.47
C ILE A 87 -24.86 -0.09 -9.49
N ALA A 88 -25.43 -0.75 -10.48
CA ALA A 88 -25.42 -2.21 -10.59
C ALA A 88 -24.00 -2.75 -10.74
N ILE A 89 -23.19 -2.16 -11.61
CA ILE A 89 -21.80 -2.53 -11.81
C ILE A 89 -21.01 -2.34 -10.49
N GLY A 90 -21.21 -1.22 -9.80
CA GLY A 90 -20.56 -0.92 -8.52
C GLY A 90 -20.86 -1.96 -7.45
N ILE A 91 -22.14 -2.28 -7.26
CA ILE A 91 -22.58 -3.28 -6.29
C ILE A 91 -21.98 -4.66 -6.61
N VAL A 92 -22.11 -5.13 -7.86
CA VAL A 92 -21.60 -6.45 -8.28
C VAL A 92 -20.08 -6.56 -8.04
N GLN A 93 -19.34 -5.52 -8.40
CA GLN A 93 -17.88 -5.54 -8.26
C GLN A 93 -17.43 -5.44 -6.81
N GLU A 94 -18.05 -4.58 -5.99
CA GLU A 94 -17.72 -4.45 -4.58
C GLU A 94 -18.05 -5.75 -3.82
N LEU A 95 -19.17 -6.42 -4.16
CA LEU A 95 -19.51 -7.75 -3.64
C LEU A 95 -18.50 -8.84 -4.05
N ARG A 96 -18.06 -8.82 -5.32
CA ARG A 96 -17.04 -9.76 -5.79
C ARG A 96 -15.69 -9.54 -5.09
N SER A 97 -15.29 -8.29 -4.92
CA SER A 97 -14.06 -7.93 -4.20
C SER A 97 -14.14 -8.34 -2.74
N LYS A 98 -15.29 -8.07 -2.06
CA LYS A 98 -15.52 -8.50 -0.69
C LYS A 98 -15.38 -10.01 -0.54
N ARG A 99 -16.03 -10.81 -1.36
CA ARG A 99 -15.93 -12.28 -1.30
C ARG A 99 -14.50 -12.79 -1.45
N THR A 100 -13.69 -12.12 -2.28
CA THR A 100 -12.28 -12.50 -2.48
C THR A 100 -11.44 -12.11 -1.26
N LEU A 101 -11.65 -10.91 -0.72
CA LEU A 101 -10.97 -10.45 0.49
C LEU A 101 -11.34 -11.30 1.72
N ASP A 102 -12.63 -11.60 1.91
CA ASP A 102 -13.09 -12.44 3.04
C ASP A 102 -12.39 -13.81 3.04
N LYS A 103 -12.22 -14.43 1.84
CA LYS A 103 -11.49 -15.71 1.72
C LYS A 103 -10.02 -15.58 2.10
N LEU A 104 -9.36 -14.47 1.77
CA LEU A 104 -7.96 -14.23 2.08
C LEU A 104 -7.75 -13.93 3.56
N THR A 105 -8.62 -13.13 4.15
CA THR A 105 -8.58 -12.79 5.58
C THR A 105 -8.70 -14.04 6.44
N LEU A 106 -9.53 -15.01 6.05
CA LEU A 106 -9.61 -16.31 6.73
C LEU A 106 -8.30 -17.10 6.68
N LEU A 107 -7.53 -17.00 5.59
CA LEU A 107 -6.24 -17.69 5.45
C LEU A 107 -5.10 -16.99 6.22
N THR A 108 -5.27 -15.73 6.57
CA THR A 108 -4.25 -14.89 7.22
C THR A 108 -4.67 -14.43 8.60
N ALA A 109 -5.78 -14.97 9.15
CA ALA A 109 -6.22 -14.66 10.50
C ALA A 109 -5.08 -14.93 11.50
N PRO A 110 -4.76 -13.98 12.39
CA PRO A 110 -3.71 -14.20 13.37
C PRO A 110 -4.08 -15.39 14.27
N HIS A 111 -3.08 -16.22 14.57
CA HIS A 111 -3.21 -17.38 15.43
C HIS A 111 -2.31 -17.24 16.64
N GLY A 112 -2.76 -17.74 17.78
CA GLY A 112 -1.94 -17.82 18.97
C GLY A 112 -1.99 -19.22 19.58
N PHE A 113 -1.04 -19.50 20.46
CA PHE A 113 -0.96 -20.76 21.18
C PHE A 113 -1.68 -20.65 22.52
N VAL A 114 -2.68 -21.46 22.74
CA VAL A 114 -3.43 -21.55 24.00
C VAL A 114 -3.23 -22.92 24.64
N ILE A 115 -3.29 -22.97 25.96
CA ILE A 115 -3.33 -24.22 26.70
C ILE A 115 -4.79 -24.50 27.06
N ARG A 116 -5.34 -25.60 26.52
CA ARG A 116 -6.69 -26.09 26.85
C ARG A 116 -6.65 -27.61 27.01
N ASP A 117 -7.38 -28.11 27.95
CA ASP A 117 -7.43 -29.55 28.29
C ASP A 117 -6.02 -30.16 28.54
N GLY A 118 -5.08 -29.39 29.13
CA GLY A 118 -3.69 -29.78 29.34
C GLY A 118 -2.83 -29.92 28.08
N ARG A 119 -3.29 -29.39 26.94
CA ARG A 119 -2.54 -29.42 25.67
C ARG A 119 -2.41 -28.05 25.05
N GLN A 120 -1.23 -27.80 24.54
CA GLN A 120 -1.01 -26.57 23.74
C GLN A 120 -1.64 -26.76 22.36
N ARG A 121 -2.48 -25.77 21.95
CA ARG A 121 -3.17 -25.76 20.67
C ARG A 121 -2.98 -24.41 19.98
N LYS A 122 -2.79 -24.42 18.68
CA LYS A 122 -2.78 -23.22 17.87
C LYS A 122 -4.21 -22.93 17.40
N ILE A 123 -4.78 -21.79 17.82
CA ILE A 123 -6.15 -21.38 17.45
C ILE A 123 -6.15 -19.96 16.87
N PRO A 124 -7.16 -19.59 16.06
CA PRO A 124 -7.36 -18.20 15.66
C PRO A 124 -7.54 -17.30 16.89
N THR A 125 -6.99 -16.09 16.85
CA THR A 125 -7.11 -15.15 17.99
C THR A 125 -8.56 -14.78 18.28
N SER A 126 -9.45 -14.84 17.30
CA SER A 126 -10.89 -14.62 17.46
C SER A 126 -11.63 -15.71 18.25
N GLU A 127 -11.03 -16.90 18.38
CA GLU A 127 -11.55 -18.02 19.17
C GLU A 127 -11.01 -18.05 20.61
N MET A 128 -10.09 -17.12 20.94
CA MET A 128 -9.62 -16.94 22.30
C MET A 128 -10.71 -16.31 23.15
N VAL A 129 -10.76 -16.71 24.39
CA VAL A 129 -11.76 -16.24 25.37
C VAL A 129 -11.09 -15.71 26.63
N ARG A 130 -11.82 -14.94 27.42
CA ARG A 130 -11.38 -14.51 28.74
C ARG A 130 -11.00 -15.73 29.59
N ASP A 131 -9.96 -15.58 30.40
CA ASP A 131 -9.35 -16.63 31.28
C ASP A 131 -8.61 -17.77 30.54
N ASP A 132 -8.47 -17.72 29.18
CA ASP A 132 -7.55 -18.60 28.44
C ASP A 132 -6.11 -18.38 28.90
N ILE A 133 -5.34 -19.47 28.95
CA ILE A 133 -3.88 -19.42 29.11
C ILE A 133 -3.25 -19.37 27.73
N VAL A 134 -2.61 -18.27 27.41
CA VAL A 134 -1.90 -18.06 26.13
C VAL A 134 -0.41 -18.16 26.36
N VAL A 135 0.30 -18.80 25.43
CA VAL A 135 1.76 -18.87 25.40
C VAL A 135 2.27 -17.78 24.45
N PHE A 136 2.99 -16.80 24.99
CA PHE A 136 3.64 -15.76 24.24
C PHE A 136 5.15 -16.01 24.19
N SER A 137 5.73 -16.01 23.01
CA SER A 137 7.16 -16.16 22.75
C SER A 137 7.70 -14.97 21.95
N ALA A 138 9.01 -14.87 21.82
CA ALA A 138 9.64 -13.80 21.03
C ALA A 138 9.04 -13.67 19.63
N GLY A 139 8.67 -12.44 19.23
CA GLY A 139 7.97 -12.14 17.97
C GLY A 139 6.45 -12.21 18.04
N SER A 140 5.87 -12.75 19.11
CA SER A 140 4.41 -12.80 19.30
C SER A 140 3.83 -11.42 19.59
N GLN A 141 2.72 -11.09 18.96
CA GLN A 141 1.91 -9.94 19.37
C GLN A 141 1.02 -10.33 20.54
N ILE A 142 0.75 -9.40 21.44
CA ILE A 142 -0.21 -9.57 22.54
C ILE A 142 -1.58 -9.18 22.01
N TYR A 143 -2.46 -10.17 21.82
CA TYR A 143 -3.74 -10.04 21.11
C TYR A 143 -4.87 -9.50 21.98
N ALA A 144 -4.75 -9.64 23.30
CA ALA A 144 -5.72 -9.23 24.31
C ALA A 144 -4.97 -8.90 25.59
N ASP A 145 -5.53 -8.12 26.50
CA ASP A 145 -4.87 -7.82 27.75
C ASP A 145 -4.77 -9.08 28.60
N ALA A 146 -3.62 -9.29 29.21
CA ALA A 146 -3.32 -10.51 29.94
C ALA A 146 -2.46 -10.24 31.18
N VAL A 147 -2.38 -11.21 32.08
CA VAL A 147 -1.48 -11.18 33.24
C VAL A 147 -0.57 -12.39 33.15
N VAL A 148 0.74 -12.17 33.26
CA VAL A 148 1.73 -13.26 33.28
C VAL A 148 1.50 -14.15 34.48
N VAL A 149 1.36 -15.47 34.26
CA VAL A 149 1.16 -16.47 35.32
C VAL A 149 2.39 -17.36 35.52
N SER A 150 3.22 -17.57 34.48
CA SER A 150 4.49 -18.27 34.60
C SER A 150 5.44 -17.88 33.46
N GLY A 151 6.73 -18.06 33.70
CA GLY A 151 7.80 -17.66 32.75
C GLY A 151 8.11 -16.17 32.86
N GLU A 152 9.05 -15.72 32.02
CA GLU A 152 9.49 -14.34 31.95
C GLU A 152 9.67 -13.94 30.48
N CYS A 153 9.29 -12.70 30.14
CA CYS A 153 9.52 -12.15 28.80
C CYS A 153 9.82 -10.65 28.87
N SER A 154 10.43 -10.10 27.82
CA SER A 154 10.53 -8.67 27.61
C SER A 154 9.50 -8.25 26.58
N ALA A 155 8.67 -7.27 26.89
CA ALA A 155 7.67 -6.72 25.98
C ALA A 155 8.02 -5.29 25.57
N ASN A 156 7.73 -4.95 24.32
CA ASN A 156 7.83 -3.58 23.81
C ASN A 156 6.41 -3.02 23.64
N GLU A 157 6.16 -1.90 24.31
CA GLU A 157 4.86 -1.22 24.34
C GLU A 157 4.85 0.05 23.47
N ALA A 158 5.87 0.27 22.64
CA ALA A 158 6.05 1.48 21.84
C ALA A 158 4.89 1.82 20.90
N LEU A 159 4.16 0.82 20.41
CA LEU A 159 2.98 1.03 19.57
C LEU A 159 1.82 1.69 20.33
N ILE A 160 1.82 1.59 21.65
CA ILE A 160 0.76 2.04 22.53
C ILE A 160 1.20 3.30 23.27
N THR A 161 2.37 3.26 23.93
CA THR A 161 2.89 4.34 24.76
C THR A 161 3.71 5.36 23.99
N GLY A 162 4.29 4.97 22.86
CA GLY A 162 5.25 5.76 22.08
C GLY A 162 6.69 5.64 22.58
N GLU A 163 6.94 4.98 23.70
CA GLU A 163 8.26 4.75 24.28
C GLU A 163 8.83 3.42 23.80
N ALA A 164 10.07 3.42 23.29
CA ALA A 164 10.67 2.27 22.64
C ALA A 164 11.39 1.30 23.59
N ASP A 165 11.35 1.55 24.89
CA ASP A 165 12.07 0.76 25.89
C ASP A 165 11.42 -0.64 26.06
N GLU A 166 12.27 -1.64 26.22
CA GLU A 166 11.85 -3.00 26.53
C GLU A 166 11.55 -3.13 28.02
N ILE A 167 10.34 -3.58 28.35
CA ILE A 167 9.89 -3.74 29.74
C ILE A 167 9.93 -5.23 30.09
N LYS A 168 10.70 -5.58 31.12
CA LYS A 168 10.73 -6.96 31.64
C LYS A 168 9.40 -7.27 32.35
N LYS A 169 8.77 -8.38 31.97
CA LYS A 169 7.49 -8.87 32.51
C LYS A 169 7.73 -10.21 33.20
N THR A 170 7.36 -10.25 34.46
CA THR A 170 7.47 -11.41 35.37
C THR A 170 6.10 -11.84 35.84
N PRO A 171 5.94 -13.00 36.49
CA PRO A 171 4.65 -13.41 37.04
C PRO A 171 3.97 -12.32 37.85
N GLY A 172 2.70 -12.03 37.54
CA GLY A 172 1.92 -10.92 38.08
C GLY A 172 1.98 -9.62 37.26
N SER A 173 2.88 -9.49 36.28
CA SER A 173 2.93 -8.32 35.41
C SER A 173 1.80 -8.33 34.40
N GLU A 174 1.27 -7.15 34.09
CA GLU A 174 0.27 -6.97 33.02
C GLU A 174 0.94 -6.90 31.65
N LEU A 175 0.31 -7.51 30.66
CA LEU A 175 0.60 -7.44 29.24
C LEU A 175 -0.54 -6.72 28.53
N LEU A 176 -0.25 -5.60 27.89
CA LEU A 176 -1.24 -4.79 27.18
C LEU A 176 -1.40 -5.26 25.73
N SER A 177 -2.65 -5.40 25.29
CA SER A 177 -2.96 -5.71 23.90
C SER A 177 -2.38 -4.66 22.95
N GLY A 178 -1.89 -5.12 21.79
CA GLY A 178 -1.22 -4.25 20.80
C GLY A 178 0.29 -4.08 21.03
N SER A 179 0.83 -4.48 22.19
CA SER A 179 2.27 -4.64 22.40
C SER A 179 2.78 -5.98 21.85
N PHE A 180 4.07 -6.22 21.89
CA PHE A 180 4.68 -7.45 21.38
C PHE A 180 5.86 -7.91 22.23
N VAL A 181 6.08 -9.24 22.25
CA VAL A 181 7.19 -9.85 22.98
C VAL A 181 8.46 -9.76 22.14
N VAL A 182 9.51 -9.18 22.72
CA VAL A 182 10.83 -9.03 22.08
C VAL A 182 11.69 -10.24 22.33
N SER A 183 11.70 -10.72 23.59
CA SER A 183 12.51 -11.85 24.01
C SER A 183 11.86 -12.64 25.13
N GLY A 184 12.28 -13.90 25.31
CA GLY A 184 11.75 -14.79 26.33
C GLY A 184 10.45 -15.49 25.92
N GLU A 185 9.88 -16.25 26.86
CA GLU A 185 8.62 -16.95 26.75
C GLU A 185 7.86 -16.89 28.06
N CYS A 186 6.57 -16.55 27.99
CA CYS A 186 5.72 -16.54 29.17
C CYS A 186 4.35 -17.16 28.88
N ARG A 187 3.69 -17.67 29.92
CA ARG A 187 2.28 -18.06 29.91
C ARG A 187 1.50 -16.97 30.62
N ALA A 188 0.48 -16.44 29.95
CA ALA A 188 -0.34 -15.36 30.50
C ALA A 188 -1.83 -15.72 30.40
N ARG A 189 -2.59 -15.32 31.40
CA ARG A 189 -4.04 -15.47 31.43
C ARG A 189 -4.70 -14.23 30.85
N LEU A 190 -5.57 -14.41 29.87
CA LEU A 190 -6.32 -13.28 29.26
C LEU A 190 -7.29 -12.69 30.28
N THR A 191 -7.27 -11.37 30.41
CA THR A 191 -8.11 -10.61 31.35
C THR A 191 -9.19 -9.79 30.64
N GLN A 192 -8.81 -9.03 29.61
CA GLN A 192 -9.71 -8.24 28.80
C GLN A 192 -9.61 -8.66 27.33
N VAL A 193 -10.75 -8.98 26.72
CA VAL A 193 -10.83 -9.49 25.33
C VAL A 193 -11.78 -8.67 24.49
N GLY A 194 -11.60 -8.71 23.17
CA GLY A 194 -12.46 -8.01 22.21
C GLY A 194 -12.49 -6.49 22.46
N ALA A 195 -13.67 -5.91 22.57
CA ALA A 195 -13.87 -4.46 22.72
C ALA A 195 -13.22 -3.87 23.98
N ASP A 196 -13.07 -4.67 25.05
CA ASP A 196 -12.55 -4.20 26.32
C ASP A 196 -11.03 -4.15 26.36
N SER A 197 -10.35 -4.77 25.42
CA SER A 197 -8.88 -4.78 25.38
C SER A 197 -8.35 -3.36 25.16
N TYR A 198 -7.19 -3.05 25.73
CA TYR A 198 -6.60 -1.72 25.75
C TYR A 198 -6.40 -1.13 24.33
N ALA A 199 -5.83 -1.89 23.40
CA ALA A 199 -5.64 -1.47 22.02
C ALA A 199 -6.96 -1.14 21.31
N ASN A 200 -7.99 -1.92 21.60
CA ASN A 200 -9.30 -1.74 20.99
C ASN A 200 -10.04 -0.52 21.57
N ARG A 201 -9.92 -0.26 22.85
CA ARG A 201 -10.44 0.98 23.47
C ARG A 201 -9.79 2.21 22.87
N LEU A 202 -8.46 2.24 22.78
CA LEU A 202 -7.73 3.33 22.11
C LEU A 202 -8.17 3.51 20.64
N THR A 203 -8.42 2.40 19.95
CA THR A 203 -8.87 2.45 18.55
C THR A 203 -10.27 3.05 18.43
N LEU A 204 -11.18 2.75 19.36
CA LEU A 204 -12.52 3.35 19.40
C LEU A 204 -12.44 4.85 19.67
N GLU A 205 -11.67 5.27 20.66
CA GLU A 205 -11.45 6.69 20.99
C GLU A 205 -10.81 7.44 19.81
N ALA A 206 -9.84 6.84 19.13
CA ALA A 206 -9.19 7.43 17.96
C ALA A 206 -10.12 7.54 16.73
N LYS A 207 -11.06 6.60 16.55
CA LYS A 207 -12.06 6.65 15.46
C LYS A 207 -13.05 7.79 15.63
N GLU A 208 -13.42 8.13 16.86
CA GLU A 208 -14.24 9.30 17.14
C GLU A 208 -13.50 10.62 16.84
N ALA A 209 -12.18 10.62 16.91
CA ALA A 209 -11.37 11.82 16.79
C ALA A 209 -10.94 12.17 15.35
N LYS A 210 -10.70 11.19 14.45
CA LYS A 210 -10.23 11.46 13.06
C LYS A 210 -10.67 10.37 12.09
N PRO A 211 -11.20 10.75 10.90
CA PRO A 211 -11.44 9.80 9.82
C PRO A 211 -10.10 9.23 9.28
N PRO A 212 -10.09 7.99 8.75
CA PRO A 212 -8.88 7.36 8.21
C PRO A 212 -8.26 8.22 7.10
N GLN A 213 -6.93 8.29 7.06
CA GLN A 213 -6.21 9.07 6.06
C GLN A 213 -6.47 8.49 4.66
N GLN A 214 -7.12 9.27 3.81
CA GLN A 214 -7.32 8.90 2.40
C GLN A 214 -6.02 9.11 1.61
N SER A 215 -5.80 8.26 0.60
CA SER A 215 -4.70 8.43 -0.36
C SER A 215 -4.75 9.79 -1.06
N GLU A 216 -3.61 10.27 -1.62
CA GLU A 216 -3.53 11.56 -2.31
C GLU A 216 -4.53 11.64 -3.47
N MET A 217 -4.65 10.58 -4.24
CA MET A 217 -5.57 10.48 -5.37
C MET A 217 -7.02 10.56 -4.88
N MET A 218 -7.41 9.73 -3.89
CA MET A 218 -8.77 9.74 -3.35
C MET A 218 -9.14 11.09 -2.74
N ARG A 219 -8.21 11.72 -2.01
CA ARG A 219 -8.40 13.06 -1.45
C ARG A 219 -8.59 14.11 -2.55
N SER A 220 -7.79 14.03 -3.61
CA SER A 220 -7.88 14.94 -4.77
C SER A 220 -9.20 14.76 -5.51
N LEU A 221 -9.65 13.52 -5.71
CA LEU A 221 -10.95 13.21 -6.32
C LEU A 221 -12.11 13.68 -5.45
N THR A 222 -12.08 13.40 -4.15
CA THR A 222 -13.10 13.86 -3.21
C THR A 222 -13.22 15.38 -3.22
N ARG A 223 -12.10 16.09 -3.20
CA ARG A 223 -12.07 17.57 -3.27
C ARG A 223 -12.66 18.07 -4.60
N LEU A 224 -12.29 17.46 -5.72
CA LEU A 224 -12.84 17.82 -7.05
C LEU A 224 -14.37 17.63 -7.07
N VAL A 225 -14.85 16.49 -6.58
CA VAL A 225 -16.27 16.16 -6.47
C VAL A 225 -17.02 17.14 -5.57
N GLN A 226 -16.43 17.53 -4.43
CA GLN A 226 -17.02 18.52 -3.53
C GLN A 226 -17.11 19.91 -4.16
N VAL A 227 -16.05 20.38 -4.81
CA VAL A 227 -16.04 21.68 -5.49
C VAL A 227 -17.11 21.72 -6.58
N ILE A 228 -17.17 20.71 -7.43
CA ILE A 228 -18.19 20.62 -8.48
C ILE A 228 -19.59 20.55 -7.85
N GLY A 229 -19.78 19.71 -6.81
CA GLY A 229 -21.07 19.52 -6.15
C GLY A 229 -21.61 20.80 -5.53
N ILE A 230 -20.74 21.63 -4.93
CA ILE A 230 -21.13 22.93 -4.37
C ILE A 230 -21.47 23.93 -5.50
N ALA A 231 -20.67 23.93 -6.58
CA ALA A 231 -20.85 24.88 -7.69
C ALA A 231 -22.12 24.60 -8.52
N ILE A 232 -22.53 23.34 -8.62
CA ILE A 232 -23.70 22.92 -9.46
C ILE A 232 -25.00 23.56 -8.97
N ILE A 233 -25.23 23.67 -7.64
CA ILE A 233 -26.51 24.15 -7.10
C ILE A 233 -26.76 25.61 -7.50
N PRO A 234 -25.89 26.60 -7.17
CA PRO A 234 -26.13 28.00 -7.55
C PRO A 234 -26.15 28.17 -9.07
N LEU A 235 -25.30 27.46 -9.81
CA LEU A 235 -25.27 27.53 -11.26
C LEU A 235 -26.57 27.00 -11.87
N GLY A 236 -27.14 25.93 -11.32
CA GLY A 236 -28.42 25.36 -11.74
C GLY A 236 -29.59 26.36 -11.55
N VAL A 237 -29.63 27.02 -10.42
CA VAL A 237 -30.64 28.06 -10.16
C VAL A 237 -30.50 29.23 -11.16
N LEU A 238 -29.27 29.70 -11.36
CA LEU A 238 -28.99 30.79 -12.31
C LEU A 238 -29.35 30.38 -13.75
N MET A 239 -29.04 29.16 -14.17
CA MET A 239 -29.39 28.64 -15.49
C MET A 239 -30.92 28.53 -15.64
N ALA A 240 -31.65 28.03 -14.63
CA ALA A 240 -33.11 27.97 -14.68
C ALA A 240 -33.74 29.39 -14.82
N VAL A 241 -33.28 30.36 -14.02
CA VAL A 241 -33.73 31.75 -14.12
C VAL A 241 -33.43 32.32 -15.49
N LYS A 242 -32.24 32.11 -16.02
CA LYS A 242 -31.84 32.58 -17.36
C LYS A 242 -32.74 31.99 -18.45
N GLU A 243 -32.95 30.67 -18.47
CA GLU A 243 -33.73 30.01 -19.52
C GLU A 243 -35.22 30.38 -19.46
N ILE A 244 -35.81 30.47 -18.26
CA ILE A 244 -37.25 30.73 -18.10
C ILE A 244 -37.55 32.23 -18.11
N VAL A 245 -36.77 33.04 -17.34
CA VAL A 245 -37.10 34.45 -17.12
C VAL A 245 -36.44 35.36 -18.19
N TRP A 246 -35.13 35.18 -18.48
CA TRP A 246 -34.41 36.05 -19.36
C TRP A 246 -34.63 35.73 -20.85
N LEU A 247 -34.67 34.46 -21.20
CA LEU A 247 -34.91 33.99 -22.57
C LEU A 247 -36.40 33.77 -22.88
N GLY A 248 -37.31 33.85 -21.87
CA GLY A 248 -38.75 33.71 -22.02
C GLY A 248 -39.19 32.33 -22.51
N ARG A 249 -38.39 31.26 -22.30
CA ARG A 249 -38.73 29.93 -22.71
C ARG A 249 -39.85 29.33 -21.86
N SER A 250 -40.53 28.33 -22.39
CA SER A 250 -41.53 27.56 -21.61
C SER A 250 -40.81 26.95 -20.37
N VAL A 251 -41.53 26.76 -19.30
CA VAL A 251 -40.99 26.09 -18.10
C VAL A 251 -40.45 24.71 -18.44
N SER A 252 -41.09 23.96 -19.34
CA SER A 252 -40.66 22.67 -19.83
C SER A 252 -39.27 22.76 -20.49
N ASP A 253 -39.09 23.63 -21.47
CA ASP A 253 -37.82 23.77 -22.21
C ASP A 253 -36.70 24.31 -21.32
N GLY A 254 -37.04 25.24 -20.43
CA GLY A 254 -36.09 25.80 -19.47
C GLY A 254 -35.56 24.79 -18.48
N VAL A 255 -36.43 23.91 -17.94
CA VAL A 255 -36.08 22.81 -17.06
C VAL A 255 -35.17 21.79 -17.79
N VAL A 256 -35.58 21.37 -19.00
CA VAL A 256 -34.80 20.41 -19.81
C VAL A 256 -33.41 20.94 -20.13
N ALA A 257 -33.29 22.19 -20.55
CA ALA A 257 -32.00 22.82 -20.84
C ALA A 257 -31.11 22.94 -19.58
N THR A 258 -31.70 23.36 -18.47
CA THR A 258 -31.02 23.43 -17.17
C THR A 258 -30.50 22.07 -16.74
N VAL A 259 -31.34 21.03 -16.75
CA VAL A 259 -30.96 19.67 -16.38
C VAL A 259 -29.87 19.13 -17.29
N ALA A 260 -29.93 19.38 -18.61
CA ALA A 260 -28.91 18.99 -19.57
C ALA A 260 -27.54 19.61 -19.23
N SER A 261 -27.53 20.92 -18.88
CA SER A 261 -26.31 21.61 -18.48
C SER A 261 -25.69 20.99 -17.21
N LEU A 262 -26.52 20.69 -16.20
CA LEU A 262 -26.05 20.13 -14.91
C LEU A 262 -25.53 18.71 -15.05
N ILE A 263 -26.23 17.85 -15.83
CA ILE A 263 -25.76 16.46 -16.10
C ILE A 263 -24.39 16.47 -16.77
N GLY A 264 -24.14 17.42 -17.66
CA GLY A 264 -22.84 17.58 -18.30
C GLY A 264 -21.69 17.88 -17.33
N MET A 265 -21.98 18.55 -16.21
CA MET A 265 -20.99 18.96 -15.21
C MET A 265 -20.68 17.86 -14.18
N ILE A 266 -21.57 16.90 -13.98
CA ILE A 266 -21.39 15.84 -12.99
C ILE A 266 -20.40 14.80 -13.52
N PRO A 267 -19.31 14.48 -12.79
CA PRO A 267 -18.35 13.43 -13.14
C PRO A 267 -18.91 12.06 -12.82
N GLU A 268 -19.91 11.62 -13.62
CA GLU A 268 -20.55 10.31 -13.47
C GLU A 268 -19.53 9.17 -13.48
N GLY A 269 -19.62 8.26 -12.53
CA GLY A 269 -18.83 7.04 -12.51
C GLY A 269 -17.32 7.20 -12.23
N LEU A 270 -16.79 8.41 -12.09
CA LEU A 270 -15.36 8.60 -11.81
C LEU A 270 -14.96 7.97 -10.47
N TYR A 271 -15.75 8.17 -9.43
CA TYR A 271 -15.54 7.56 -8.12
C TYR A 271 -15.68 6.03 -8.17
N LEU A 272 -16.72 5.56 -8.86
CA LEU A 272 -16.97 4.14 -9.07
C LEU A 272 -15.80 3.48 -9.80
N LEU A 273 -15.35 4.06 -10.93
CA LEU A 273 -14.24 3.52 -11.72
C LEU A 273 -12.95 3.46 -10.92
N THR A 274 -12.70 4.46 -10.07
CA THR A 274 -11.52 4.49 -9.19
C THR A 274 -11.58 3.37 -8.15
N SER A 275 -12.71 3.24 -7.47
CA SER A 275 -12.94 2.18 -6.48
C SER A 275 -12.82 0.79 -7.13
N MET A 276 -13.39 0.62 -8.34
CA MET A 276 -13.30 -0.61 -9.12
C MET A 276 -11.86 -0.96 -9.51
N ALA A 277 -11.09 0.00 -9.98
CA ALA A 277 -9.71 -0.22 -10.40
C ALA A 277 -8.83 -0.63 -9.21
N LEU A 278 -9.00 0.03 -8.05
CA LEU A 278 -8.32 -0.33 -6.81
C LEU A 278 -8.70 -1.73 -6.34
N ALA A 279 -9.99 -2.03 -6.27
CA ALA A 279 -10.49 -3.34 -5.85
C ALA A 279 -10.01 -4.47 -6.79
N ALA A 280 -10.03 -4.25 -8.10
CA ALA A 280 -9.48 -5.20 -9.07
C ALA A 280 -7.97 -5.37 -8.91
N GLY A 281 -7.23 -4.31 -8.56
CA GLY A 281 -5.81 -4.36 -8.21
C GLY A 281 -5.56 -5.27 -7.00
N VAL A 282 -6.31 -5.07 -5.91
CA VAL A 282 -6.24 -5.92 -4.71
C VAL A 282 -6.50 -7.39 -5.04
N VAL A 283 -7.55 -7.70 -5.80
CA VAL A 283 -7.85 -9.08 -6.21
C VAL A 283 -6.71 -9.72 -7.00
N ARG A 284 -6.09 -8.97 -7.93
CA ARG A 284 -4.94 -9.47 -8.71
C ARG A 284 -3.68 -9.66 -7.84
N LEU A 285 -3.44 -8.77 -6.88
CA LEU A 285 -2.34 -8.94 -5.91
C LEU A 285 -2.58 -10.16 -5.03
N ALA A 286 -3.81 -10.36 -4.60
CA ALA A 286 -4.21 -11.53 -3.83
C ALA A 286 -3.97 -12.86 -4.58
N GLN A 287 -4.27 -12.90 -5.90
CA GLN A 287 -3.94 -14.04 -6.75
C GLN A 287 -2.43 -14.32 -6.84
N LYS A 288 -1.61 -13.28 -6.62
CA LYS A 288 -0.15 -13.38 -6.52
C LYS A 288 0.36 -13.58 -5.10
N LYS A 289 -0.49 -14.10 -4.21
CA LYS A 289 -0.13 -14.37 -2.81
C LYS A 289 0.36 -13.14 -2.05
N THR A 290 -0.18 -11.98 -2.38
CA THR A 290 0.11 -10.72 -1.71
C THR A 290 -1.16 -10.21 -1.04
N LEU A 291 -1.17 -10.13 0.28
CA LEU A 291 -2.26 -9.57 1.07
C LEU A 291 -2.07 -8.05 1.18
N VAL A 292 -3.13 -7.32 0.96
CA VAL A 292 -3.18 -5.86 1.07
C VAL A 292 -4.14 -5.49 2.19
N HIS A 293 -3.65 -4.89 3.26
CA HIS A 293 -4.44 -4.41 4.39
C HIS A 293 -5.04 -3.03 4.11
N ASP A 294 -4.30 -2.16 3.41
CA ASP A 294 -4.77 -0.82 3.03
C ASP A 294 -4.69 -0.63 1.50
N MET A 295 -5.85 -0.35 0.89
CA MET A 295 -5.91 -0.07 -0.55
C MET A 295 -5.18 1.21 -0.96
N GLY A 296 -5.02 2.17 -0.04
CA GLY A 296 -4.28 3.41 -0.30
C GLY A 296 -2.80 3.17 -0.56
N CYS A 297 -2.22 2.11 0.02
CA CYS A 297 -0.81 1.79 -0.18
C CYS A 297 -0.47 1.38 -1.62
N ILE A 298 -1.45 0.89 -2.40
CA ILE A 298 -1.27 0.56 -3.83
C ILE A 298 -0.90 1.81 -4.61
N GLU A 299 -1.54 2.94 -4.29
CA GLU A 299 -1.20 4.24 -4.87
C GLU A 299 0.20 4.67 -4.46
N THR A 300 0.48 4.63 -3.17
CA THR A 300 1.76 5.05 -2.61
C THR A 300 2.91 4.23 -3.19
N LEU A 301 2.75 2.91 -3.26
CA LEU A 301 3.75 2.01 -3.82
C LEU A 301 4.06 2.30 -5.30
N ALA A 302 3.07 2.70 -6.08
CA ALA A 302 3.26 3.08 -7.48
C ALA A 302 4.14 4.34 -7.65
N ARG A 303 4.23 5.17 -6.61
CA ARG A 303 4.98 6.44 -6.57
C ARG A 303 6.30 6.35 -5.81
N VAL A 304 6.57 5.23 -5.13
CA VAL A 304 7.80 5.03 -4.35
C VAL A 304 9.02 5.35 -5.18
N ASP A 305 9.90 6.16 -4.61
CA ASP A 305 11.21 6.52 -5.18
C ASP A 305 12.38 6.09 -4.27
N VAL A 306 12.11 5.75 -2.99
CA VAL A 306 13.08 5.15 -2.07
C VAL A 306 12.49 3.88 -1.45
N LEU A 307 13.22 2.76 -1.57
CA LEU A 307 12.89 1.50 -0.91
C LEU A 307 13.94 1.21 0.17
N CYS A 308 13.53 1.30 1.42
CA CYS A 308 14.31 0.87 2.57
C CYS A 308 14.11 -0.63 2.78
N VAL A 309 15.20 -1.37 2.86
CA VAL A 309 15.17 -2.82 3.06
C VAL A 309 15.96 -3.20 4.30
N ASP A 310 15.40 -4.07 5.15
CA ASP A 310 16.20 -4.76 6.14
C ASP A 310 17.04 -5.86 5.45
N LYS A 311 18.24 -6.13 5.95
CA LYS A 311 19.11 -7.18 5.42
C LYS A 311 18.49 -8.55 5.63
N THR A 312 18.19 -8.87 6.88
CA THR A 312 17.73 -10.20 7.31
C THR A 312 16.30 -10.45 6.86
N GLY A 313 15.99 -11.64 6.37
CA GLY A 313 14.62 -11.99 5.95
C GLY A 313 14.15 -11.34 4.65
N THR A 314 14.75 -10.23 4.22
CA THR A 314 14.40 -9.52 2.97
C THR A 314 15.46 -9.76 1.87
N VAL A 315 16.70 -9.28 2.08
CA VAL A 315 17.82 -9.50 1.14
C VAL A 315 18.31 -10.94 1.24
N THR A 316 18.32 -11.46 2.45
CA THR A 316 18.74 -12.83 2.77
C THR A 316 17.55 -13.70 3.19
N GLU A 317 17.72 -15.01 3.17
CA GLU A 317 16.78 -15.93 3.78
C GLU A 317 16.82 -15.77 5.31
N ASN A 318 15.73 -16.09 6.02
CA ASN A 318 15.66 -16.09 7.49
C ASN A 318 16.44 -17.24 8.13
N LYS A 319 16.91 -18.17 7.31
CA LYS A 319 17.67 -19.33 7.80
C LYS A 319 19.15 -19.03 7.83
N MET A 320 19.73 -19.05 9.02
CA MET A 320 21.17 -19.10 9.18
C MET A 320 21.73 -20.47 8.84
N THR A 321 22.94 -20.50 8.29
CA THR A 321 23.72 -21.71 8.04
C THR A 321 25.12 -21.52 8.61
N VAL A 322 25.71 -22.59 9.18
CA VAL A 322 27.12 -22.61 9.52
C VAL A 322 27.90 -22.81 8.22
N GLU A 323 28.78 -21.88 7.91
CA GLU A 323 29.60 -21.88 6.69
C GLU A 323 30.91 -22.64 6.94
N ASP A 324 31.52 -22.39 8.10
CA ASP A 324 32.83 -22.96 8.42
C ASP A 324 33.08 -22.95 9.92
N VAL A 325 34.00 -23.79 10.38
CA VAL A 325 34.51 -23.88 11.76
C VAL A 325 36.01 -23.76 11.72
N VAL A 326 36.55 -22.68 12.26
CA VAL A 326 37.97 -22.36 12.19
C VAL A 326 38.62 -22.60 13.53
N PRO A 327 39.44 -23.66 13.71
CA PRO A 327 40.17 -23.91 14.95
C PRO A 327 41.15 -22.81 15.26
N LEU A 328 41.22 -22.36 16.51
CA LEU A 328 42.19 -21.36 17.00
C LEU A 328 43.35 -22.01 17.75
N CYS A 329 43.17 -23.22 18.30
CA CYS A 329 44.16 -24.01 19.02
C CYS A 329 44.18 -25.47 18.49
N PRO A 330 44.62 -25.70 17.23
CA PRO A 330 44.57 -27.04 16.61
C PRO A 330 45.46 -28.08 17.31
N ASP A 331 46.49 -27.59 18.01
CA ASP A 331 47.38 -28.51 18.80
C ASP A 331 46.68 -29.12 20.00
N ARG A 332 45.58 -28.58 20.49
CA ARG A 332 44.86 -29.03 21.67
C ARG A 332 43.46 -29.56 21.37
N PHE A 333 42.83 -29.00 20.31
CA PHE A 333 41.48 -29.40 19.89
C PHE A 333 41.47 -29.60 18.38
N GLU A 334 41.32 -30.85 17.98
CA GLU A 334 41.11 -31.17 16.56
C GLU A 334 39.67 -30.85 16.14
N GLU A 335 39.39 -30.77 14.83
CA GLU A 335 38.07 -30.48 14.30
C GLU A 335 37.03 -31.50 14.82
N GLY A 336 37.43 -32.78 15.05
CA GLY A 336 36.60 -33.82 15.61
C GLY A 336 36.16 -33.50 17.04
N ASP A 337 37.06 -32.97 17.87
CA ASP A 337 36.79 -32.60 19.26
C ASP A 337 35.85 -31.42 19.34
N ILE A 338 36.06 -30.39 18.48
CA ILE A 338 35.18 -29.21 18.37
C ILE A 338 33.78 -29.64 17.98
N ARG A 339 33.64 -30.61 17.06
CA ARG A 339 32.30 -31.14 16.67
C ARG A 339 31.61 -31.89 17.81
N LEU A 340 32.34 -32.63 18.61
CA LEU A 340 31.76 -33.33 19.77
C LEU A 340 31.35 -32.35 20.87
N ILE A 341 32.21 -31.38 21.23
CA ILE A 341 31.92 -30.34 22.20
C ILE A 341 30.67 -29.56 21.77
N MET A 342 30.60 -29.20 20.51
CA MET A 342 29.45 -28.46 19.98
C MET A 342 28.17 -29.30 19.92
N ALA A 343 28.23 -30.60 19.66
CA ALA A 343 27.09 -31.50 19.71
C ALA A 343 26.51 -31.57 21.14
N ASP A 344 27.39 -31.73 22.15
CA ASP A 344 26.99 -31.73 23.56
C ASP A 344 26.41 -30.32 23.96
N TYR A 345 27.08 -29.25 23.56
CA TYR A 345 26.63 -27.87 23.83
C TYR A 345 25.24 -27.60 23.28
N VAL A 346 25.00 -27.87 21.97
CA VAL A 346 23.68 -27.64 21.36
C VAL A 346 22.61 -28.61 21.88
N GLY A 347 23.01 -29.81 22.35
CA GLY A 347 22.14 -30.76 23.01
C GLY A 347 21.59 -30.24 24.33
N ALA A 348 22.45 -29.56 25.12
CA ALA A 348 22.10 -28.96 26.40
C ALA A 348 21.28 -27.67 26.31
N MET A 349 21.40 -26.91 25.21
CA MET A 349 20.71 -25.65 25.02
C MET A 349 19.31 -25.84 24.39
N ARG A 350 18.35 -24.95 24.66
CA ARG A 350 17.11 -24.87 23.92
C ARG A 350 17.32 -24.20 22.58
N ALA A 351 16.61 -24.66 21.52
CA ALA A 351 16.65 -24.03 20.20
C ALA A 351 15.64 -22.88 20.15
N ASP A 352 15.91 -21.82 20.87
CA ASP A 352 15.03 -20.66 21.06
C ASP A 352 15.30 -19.52 20.06
N ASN A 353 16.35 -19.66 19.24
CA ASN A 353 16.69 -18.67 18.21
C ASN A 353 17.31 -19.33 16.96
N ASP A 354 17.33 -18.58 15.84
CA ASP A 354 17.80 -19.07 14.53
C ASP A 354 19.27 -19.48 14.53
N THR A 355 20.11 -18.83 15.35
CA THR A 355 21.54 -19.16 15.50
C THR A 355 21.68 -20.57 16.13
N MET A 356 20.99 -20.82 17.24
CA MET A 356 21.01 -22.12 17.89
C MET A 356 20.39 -23.23 17.02
N ALA A 357 19.33 -22.90 16.26
CA ALA A 357 18.73 -23.83 15.30
C ALA A 357 19.69 -24.16 14.15
N ALA A 358 20.52 -23.21 13.69
CA ALA A 358 21.55 -23.43 12.67
C ALA A 358 22.67 -24.32 13.20
N LEU A 359 23.15 -24.02 14.41
CA LEU A 359 24.20 -24.82 15.09
C LEU A 359 23.74 -26.26 15.30
N ARG A 360 22.50 -26.46 15.77
CA ARG A 360 21.92 -27.80 15.98
C ARG A 360 21.79 -28.62 14.69
N ARG A 361 21.51 -27.95 13.55
CA ARG A 361 21.46 -28.61 12.23
C ARG A 361 22.84 -29.01 11.71
N TYR A 362 23.88 -28.26 12.04
CA TYR A 362 25.23 -28.51 11.57
C TYR A 362 25.97 -29.51 12.46
N PHE A 363 25.88 -29.36 13.77
CA PHE A 363 26.52 -30.21 14.74
C PHE A 363 25.58 -31.36 15.16
N THR A 364 25.39 -32.29 14.25
CA THR A 364 24.57 -33.50 14.48
C THR A 364 25.47 -34.62 15.03
N GLY A 365 25.46 -34.83 16.33
CA GLY A 365 26.19 -35.89 16.99
C GLY A 365 25.36 -36.54 18.14
N GLU A 366 25.76 -37.72 18.61
CA GLU A 366 25.22 -38.26 19.86
C GLU A 366 25.73 -37.39 21.01
N VAL A 367 24.80 -36.91 21.85
CA VAL A 367 25.12 -36.20 23.08
C VAL A 367 25.77 -37.18 24.03
N LYS A 368 27.04 -36.94 24.36
CA LYS A 368 27.84 -37.83 25.21
C LYS A 368 27.88 -37.37 26.66
N GLN A 369 27.74 -36.08 26.91
CA GLN A 369 27.83 -35.47 28.23
C GLN A 369 26.49 -34.84 28.64
N GLN A 370 26.14 -35.02 29.92
CA GLN A 370 25.01 -34.32 30.52
C GLN A 370 25.46 -32.99 31.11
N ALA A 371 24.77 -31.90 30.75
CA ALA A 371 25.06 -30.59 31.31
C ALA A 371 24.65 -30.50 32.79
N ILE A 372 25.57 -30.04 33.62
CA ILE A 372 25.30 -29.69 35.02
C ILE A 372 24.54 -28.36 35.08
N LYS A 373 24.96 -27.41 34.27
CA LYS A 373 24.36 -26.05 34.19
C LYS A 373 24.37 -25.56 32.77
N ALA A 374 23.28 -24.97 32.35
CA ALA A 374 23.18 -24.32 31.03
C ALA A 374 22.54 -22.95 31.18
N VAL A 375 23.20 -21.94 30.64
CA VAL A 375 22.76 -20.52 30.63
C VAL A 375 22.55 -20.09 29.19
N PRO A 376 21.30 -19.74 28.80
CA PRO A 376 21.00 -19.36 27.44
C PRO A 376 21.65 -18.02 27.09
N PHE A 377 21.83 -17.83 25.78
CA PHE A 377 22.31 -16.55 25.22
C PHE A 377 21.31 -15.43 25.57
N THR A 378 21.84 -14.29 26.01
CA THR A 378 21.09 -13.05 26.17
C THR A 378 21.71 -11.90 25.39
N SER A 379 20.89 -10.97 24.87
CA SER A 379 21.39 -9.79 24.17
C SER A 379 22.21 -8.86 25.07
N ALA A 380 21.99 -8.89 26.37
CA ALA A 380 22.75 -8.13 27.35
C ALA A 380 24.17 -8.68 27.56
N LYS A 381 24.27 -10.01 27.79
CA LYS A 381 25.58 -10.68 28.01
C LYS A 381 26.31 -10.96 26.68
N LYS A 382 25.59 -11.14 25.56
CA LYS A 382 26.10 -11.52 24.22
C LYS A 382 26.84 -12.85 24.15
N PHE A 383 26.66 -13.71 25.16
CA PHE A 383 27.12 -15.08 25.15
C PHE A 383 26.14 -16.01 25.91
N GLY A 384 26.27 -17.29 25.71
CA GLY A 384 25.64 -18.34 26.50
C GLY A 384 26.71 -19.35 26.91
N GLY A 385 26.43 -20.19 27.93
CA GLY A 385 27.40 -21.15 28.45
C GLY A 385 26.79 -22.45 28.93
N VAL A 386 27.58 -23.53 28.87
CA VAL A 386 27.22 -24.84 29.37
C VAL A 386 28.39 -25.40 30.15
N SER A 387 28.15 -25.86 31.39
CA SER A 387 29.11 -26.62 32.19
C SER A 387 28.76 -28.11 32.17
N PHE A 388 29.71 -28.95 31.82
CA PHE A 388 29.60 -30.40 31.84
C PHE A 388 30.26 -31.02 33.07
N HIS A 389 31.33 -30.39 33.57
CA HIS A 389 32.03 -30.71 34.83
C HIS A 389 32.25 -29.42 35.59
N GLU A 390 32.65 -29.53 36.89
CA GLU A 390 32.86 -28.37 37.75
C GLU A 390 33.89 -27.39 37.19
N ASP A 391 34.92 -27.93 36.51
CA ASP A 391 36.04 -27.15 35.93
C ASP A 391 35.98 -27.09 34.39
N GLU A 392 34.87 -27.47 33.77
CA GLU A 392 34.75 -27.53 32.30
C GLU A 392 33.48 -26.80 31.83
N THR A 393 33.62 -25.49 31.58
CA THR A 393 32.58 -24.61 31.10
C THR A 393 32.89 -24.16 29.70
N TYR A 394 31.99 -24.38 28.78
CA TYR A 394 32.09 -23.86 27.40
C TYR A 394 31.18 -22.66 27.22
N LEU A 395 31.79 -21.54 26.76
CA LEU A 395 31.07 -20.32 26.39
C LEU A 395 31.03 -20.18 24.87
N LEU A 396 29.87 -19.80 24.36
CA LEU A 396 29.68 -19.48 22.95
C LEU A 396 29.06 -18.09 22.83
N GLY A 397 29.72 -17.16 22.11
CA GLY A 397 29.22 -15.80 22.05
C GLY A 397 30.00 -14.87 21.13
N ALA A 398 29.77 -13.57 21.29
CA ALA A 398 30.42 -12.55 20.53
C ALA A 398 31.93 -12.46 20.86
N PRO A 399 32.80 -12.51 19.85
CA PRO A 399 34.26 -12.54 20.08
C PRO A 399 34.77 -11.32 20.82
N ASP A 400 34.23 -10.13 20.59
CA ASP A 400 34.59 -8.86 21.25
C ASP A 400 34.31 -8.90 22.76
N VAL A 401 33.27 -9.60 23.17
CA VAL A 401 32.92 -9.75 24.59
C VAL A 401 33.73 -10.84 25.24
N LEU A 402 33.89 -12.03 24.63
CA LEU A 402 34.59 -13.16 25.23
C LEU A 402 36.10 -12.94 25.25
N LEU A 403 36.68 -12.29 24.27
CA LEU A 403 38.13 -12.07 24.21
C LEU A 403 38.57 -10.82 25.01
N GLY A 404 37.73 -9.86 25.28
CA GLY A 404 38.05 -8.63 25.96
C GLY A 404 39.34 -7.97 25.44
N GLU A 405 40.34 -7.76 26.30
CA GLU A 405 41.62 -7.16 25.89
C GLU A 405 42.42 -8.02 24.88
N ARG A 406 42.18 -9.33 24.83
CA ARG A 406 42.80 -10.27 23.88
C ARG A 406 42.21 -10.21 22.47
N TYR A 407 41.14 -9.44 22.25
CA TYR A 407 40.49 -9.28 20.94
C TYR A 407 41.51 -8.84 19.85
N GLY A 408 42.43 -7.92 20.17
CA GLY A 408 43.41 -7.43 19.21
C GLY A 408 44.28 -8.51 18.54
N LYS A 409 44.51 -9.65 19.22
CA LYS A 409 45.28 -10.77 18.65
C LYS A 409 44.51 -11.49 17.50
N TYR A 410 43.21 -11.51 17.54
CA TYR A 410 42.36 -12.23 16.60
C TYR A 410 41.56 -11.26 15.72
N ALA A 411 41.64 -9.97 15.94
CA ALA A 411 40.85 -8.94 15.26
C ALA A 411 40.96 -9.04 13.72
N ALA A 412 42.18 -9.13 13.19
CA ALA A 412 42.39 -9.20 11.75
C ALA A 412 41.67 -10.42 11.10
N GLN A 413 41.66 -11.57 11.79
CA GLN A 413 41.02 -12.78 11.30
C GLN A 413 39.47 -12.66 11.41
N ILE A 414 38.97 -12.17 12.54
CA ILE A 414 37.55 -11.96 12.80
C ILE A 414 36.98 -10.93 11.81
N ASP A 415 37.73 -9.80 11.62
CA ASP A 415 37.33 -8.74 10.68
C ASP A 415 37.31 -9.23 9.22
N ALA A 416 38.29 -10.09 8.83
CA ALA A 416 38.35 -10.69 7.50
C ALA A 416 37.11 -11.57 7.20
N TYR A 417 36.62 -12.35 8.19
CA TYR A 417 35.40 -13.13 8.04
C TYR A 417 34.13 -12.27 8.11
N SER A 418 34.12 -11.30 9.01
CA SER A 418 33.03 -10.33 9.08
C SER A 418 32.90 -9.50 7.79
N ALA A 419 34.03 -9.13 7.18
CA ALA A 419 34.05 -8.45 5.86
C ALA A 419 33.48 -9.31 4.73
N LYS A 420 33.52 -10.64 4.85
CA LYS A 420 32.85 -11.58 3.91
C LYS A 420 31.36 -11.70 4.16
N GLY A 421 30.82 -11.02 5.15
CA GLY A 421 29.39 -11.07 5.52
C GLY A 421 29.03 -12.19 6.49
N CYS A 422 30.01 -12.86 7.10
CA CYS A 422 29.79 -13.90 8.10
C CYS A 422 29.58 -13.27 9.49
N ARG A 423 28.63 -13.83 10.23
CA ARG A 423 28.52 -13.63 11.67
C ARG A 423 29.51 -14.58 12.33
N VAL A 424 30.44 -14.04 13.10
CA VAL A 424 31.49 -14.81 13.78
C VAL A 424 31.07 -15.01 15.22
N LEU A 425 31.01 -16.27 15.68
CA LEU A 425 30.91 -16.64 17.08
C LEU A 425 32.21 -17.27 17.54
N LEU A 426 32.57 -17.04 18.79
CA LEU A 426 33.70 -17.68 19.43
C LEU A 426 33.21 -18.79 20.37
N LEU A 427 33.77 -19.98 20.23
CA LEU A 427 33.70 -21.05 21.22
C LEU A 427 34.97 -20.97 22.09
N ALA A 428 34.80 -20.92 23.40
CA ALA A 428 35.92 -20.87 24.34
C ALA A 428 35.67 -21.79 25.55
N LEU A 429 36.74 -22.36 26.08
CA LEU A 429 36.76 -23.02 27.38
C LEU A 429 37.05 -21.97 28.44
N TYR A 430 36.22 -21.91 29.46
CA TYR A 430 36.26 -20.94 30.54
C TYR A 430 36.37 -21.60 31.89
N ASP A 431 37.29 -21.14 32.70
CA ASP A 431 37.57 -21.69 34.06
C ASP A 431 36.72 -20.97 35.11
N GLY A 432 35.39 -20.95 34.90
CA GLY A 432 34.42 -20.26 35.75
C GLY A 432 33.04 -20.82 35.51
N GLN A 433 32.02 -20.14 36.05
CA GLN A 433 30.61 -20.56 35.89
C GLN A 433 29.94 -19.87 34.68
N PRO A 434 28.98 -20.54 34.01
CA PRO A 434 28.36 -19.98 32.80
C PRO A 434 27.45 -18.78 33.05
N ASP A 435 27.12 -18.50 34.32
CA ASP A 435 26.28 -17.38 34.75
C ASP A 435 27.04 -16.25 35.43
N ASP A 436 28.37 -16.29 35.47
CA ASP A 436 29.21 -15.23 36.01
C ASP A 436 28.80 -13.88 35.38
N GLU A 437 28.74 -12.84 36.21
CA GLU A 437 28.40 -11.48 35.75
C GLU A 437 29.61 -10.84 35.03
N THR A 438 30.83 -11.17 35.47
CA THR A 438 32.10 -10.74 34.88
C THR A 438 32.91 -11.97 34.46
N LEU A 439 33.60 -11.89 33.30
CA LEU A 439 34.41 -12.97 32.76
C LEU A 439 35.88 -12.78 33.20
N ASP A 440 36.14 -12.88 34.51
CA ASP A 440 37.44 -12.58 35.12
C ASP A 440 38.38 -13.81 35.18
N ALA A 441 37.82 -15.05 35.00
CA ALA A 441 38.60 -16.28 35.01
C ALA A 441 39.34 -16.53 33.69
N ASP A 442 40.25 -17.48 33.68
CA ASP A 442 41.03 -17.81 32.48
C ASP A 442 40.11 -18.40 31.39
N MET A 443 40.33 -17.88 30.17
CA MET A 443 39.56 -18.28 29.01
C MET A 443 40.47 -18.73 27.88
N LEU A 444 40.25 -19.93 27.34
CA LEU A 444 40.98 -20.48 26.20
C LEU A 444 40.10 -20.45 24.96
N PRO A 445 40.41 -19.61 23.94
CA PRO A 445 39.68 -19.61 22.65
C PRO A 445 39.92 -20.92 21.90
N ILE A 446 38.83 -21.64 21.55
CA ILE A 446 38.92 -22.95 20.88
C ILE A 446 38.72 -22.78 19.37
N SER A 447 37.63 -22.16 18.94
CA SER A 447 37.33 -22.02 17.52
C SER A 447 36.43 -20.83 17.23
N LEU A 448 36.50 -20.33 15.97
CA LEU A 448 35.52 -19.43 15.41
C LEU A 448 34.49 -20.23 14.62
N ILE A 449 33.23 -19.97 14.87
CA ILE A 449 32.13 -20.56 14.14
C ILE A 449 31.53 -19.46 13.24
N LEU A 450 31.62 -19.71 11.93
CA LEU A 450 31.21 -18.75 10.92
C LEU A 450 29.78 -19.08 10.47
N LEU A 451 28.87 -18.15 10.68
CA LEU A 451 27.48 -18.28 10.22
C LEU A 451 27.19 -17.22 9.16
N SER A 452 26.36 -17.60 8.18
CA SER A 452 25.86 -16.67 7.20
C SER A 452 24.37 -16.88 6.93
N ASN A 453 23.73 -15.85 6.43
CA ASN A 453 22.42 -15.94 5.84
C ASN A 453 22.59 -15.98 4.31
N LYS A 454 22.03 -16.99 3.66
CA LYS A 454 22.07 -17.11 2.22
C LYS A 454 21.33 -15.94 1.57
N ILE A 455 21.97 -15.28 0.60
CA ILE A 455 21.31 -14.26 -0.22
C ILE A 455 20.22 -14.95 -1.04
N ARG A 456 19.02 -14.38 -1.06
CA ARG A 456 17.91 -14.90 -1.87
C ARG A 456 18.30 -14.90 -3.35
N ALA A 457 18.03 -15.97 -4.04
CA ALA A 457 18.41 -16.12 -5.47
C ALA A 457 17.76 -15.03 -6.34
N GLU A 458 16.58 -14.59 -5.99
CA GLU A 458 15.81 -13.57 -6.71
C GLU A 458 16.17 -12.12 -6.34
N ALA A 459 16.95 -11.89 -5.31
CA ALA A 459 17.28 -10.53 -4.83
C ALA A 459 18.01 -9.67 -5.88
N PRO A 460 19.03 -10.18 -6.61
CA PRO A 460 19.75 -9.37 -7.60
C PRO A 460 18.83 -8.85 -8.73
N ASP A 461 17.97 -9.71 -9.26
CA ASP A 461 17.05 -9.33 -10.35
C ASP A 461 15.99 -8.33 -9.85
N THR A 462 15.51 -8.50 -8.61
CA THR A 462 14.56 -7.59 -7.98
C THR A 462 15.18 -6.21 -7.77
N PHE A 463 16.38 -6.11 -7.24
CA PHE A 463 17.06 -4.81 -7.04
C PHE A 463 17.45 -4.15 -8.35
N LYS A 464 17.86 -4.93 -9.36
CA LYS A 464 18.10 -4.44 -10.72
C LYS A 464 16.84 -3.81 -11.32
N TYR A 465 15.68 -4.48 -11.17
CA TYR A 465 14.40 -3.91 -11.59
C TYR A 465 14.12 -2.58 -10.92
N PHE A 466 14.25 -2.46 -9.61
CA PHE A 466 14.02 -1.20 -8.89
C PHE A 466 14.98 -0.09 -9.36
N ALA A 467 16.26 -0.41 -9.55
CA ALA A 467 17.24 0.56 -10.04
C ALA A 467 16.91 1.06 -11.46
N GLU A 468 16.45 0.17 -12.37
CA GLU A 468 15.98 0.53 -13.72
C GLU A 468 14.71 1.39 -13.66
N GLN A 469 13.88 1.19 -12.66
CA GLN A 469 12.69 2.00 -12.39
C GLN A 469 13.01 3.34 -11.69
N GLY A 470 14.29 3.60 -11.38
CA GLY A 470 14.74 4.82 -10.72
C GLY A 470 14.28 4.92 -9.26
N VAL A 471 14.15 3.78 -8.59
CA VAL A 471 13.92 3.67 -7.14
C VAL A 471 15.28 3.50 -6.47
N ALA A 472 15.61 4.38 -5.54
CA ALA A 472 16.82 4.27 -4.73
C ALA A 472 16.62 3.19 -3.65
N ILE A 473 17.62 2.33 -3.46
CA ILE A 473 17.60 1.32 -2.41
C ILE A 473 18.44 1.82 -1.23
N LYS A 474 17.91 1.71 -0.02
CA LYS A 474 18.63 1.97 1.24
C LYS A 474 18.57 0.70 2.09
N VAL A 475 19.73 0.17 2.45
CA VAL A 475 19.82 -1.02 3.31
C VAL A 475 20.03 -0.57 4.74
N ILE A 476 19.15 -0.98 5.65
CA ILE A 476 19.13 -0.55 7.05
C ILE A 476 19.13 -1.79 7.92
N SER A 477 20.23 -2.05 8.64
CA SER A 477 20.40 -3.29 9.42
C SER A 477 21.04 -3.02 10.79
N GLY A 478 20.70 -3.86 11.78
CA GLY A 478 21.37 -3.88 13.08
C GLY A 478 22.78 -4.47 13.05
N ASP A 479 23.17 -5.12 11.95
CA ASP A 479 24.49 -5.77 11.82
C ASP A 479 25.60 -4.77 11.49
N ASN A 480 26.85 -5.24 11.55
CA ASN A 480 28.03 -4.43 11.21
C ASN A 480 27.93 -3.83 9.80
N ALA A 481 28.21 -2.53 9.65
CA ALA A 481 28.03 -1.77 8.42
C ALA A 481 28.82 -2.34 7.23
N MET A 482 30.05 -2.82 7.45
CA MET A 482 30.91 -3.42 6.43
C MET A 482 30.31 -4.75 5.95
N ALA A 483 29.86 -5.61 6.87
CA ALA A 483 29.22 -6.88 6.53
C ALA A 483 27.93 -6.68 5.74
N VAL A 484 27.10 -5.69 6.12
CA VAL A 484 25.88 -5.33 5.39
C VAL A 484 26.20 -4.80 4.00
N SER A 485 27.25 -3.96 3.86
CA SER A 485 27.74 -3.45 2.56
C SER A 485 28.14 -4.59 1.64
N GLU A 486 28.84 -5.59 2.14
CA GLU A 486 29.27 -6.73 1.32
C GLU A 486 28.10 -7.60 0.85
N VAL A 487 27.14 -7.87 1.74
CA VAL A 487 25.89 -8.56 1.36
C VAL A 487 25.11 -7.75 0.31
N ALA A 488 25.02 -6.43 0.49
CA ALA A 488 24.32 -5.54 -0.44
C ALA A 488 25.00 -5.50 -1.82
N LYS A 489 26.34 -5.49 -1.89
CA LYS A 489 27.09 -5.60 -3.16
C LYS A 489 26.82 -6.92 -3.86
N ARG A 490 26.91 -8.03 -3.13
CA ARG A 490 26.62 -9.37 -3.67
C ARG A 490 25.17 -9.51 -4.14
N ALA A 491 24.24 -8.79 -3.51
CA ALA A 491 22.85 -8.69 -3.94
C ALA A 491 22.64 -7.72 -5.12
N GLY A 492 23.68 -7.07 -5.64
CA GLY A 492 23.62 -6.18 -6.80
C GLY A 492 23.04 -4.81 -6.54
N ILE A 493 23.02 -4.34 -5.28
CA ILE A 493 22.52 -3.01 -4.91
C ILE A 493 23.55 -1.94 -5.32
N LYS A 494 23.11 -0.97 -6.13
CA LYS A 494 23.96 0.13 -6.60
C LYS A 494 24.34 1.06 -5.44
N GLY A 495 25.61 1.41 -5.34
CA GLY A 495 26.14 2.32 -4.30
C GLY A 495 26.31 1.65 -2.95
N ALA A 496 26.26 0.31 -2.87
CA ALA A 496 26.42 -0.45 -1.64
C ALA A 496 27.78 -0.22 -0.96
N GLU A 497 28.80 0.25 -1.69
CA GLU A 497 30.11 0.67 -1.17
C GLU A 497 30.03 1.91 -0.29
N SER A 498 28.97 2.71 -0.40
CA SER A 498 28.71 3.89 0.41
C SER A 498 27.96 3.49 1.68
N TYR A 499 28.68 3.22 2.75
CA TYR A 499 28.09 2.76 4.02
C TYR A 499 28.52 3.65 5.20
N VAL A 500 27.75 3.58 6.30
CA VAL A 500 28.01 4.28 7.55
C VAL A 500 27.59 3.44 8.75
N ASP A 501 28.32 3.58 9.86
CA ASP A 501 27.94 3.01 11.16
C ASP A 501 26.98 3.98 11.85
N ALA A 502 25.75 3.55 12.10
CA ALA A 502 24.71 4.42 12.65
C ALA A 502 24.98 4.91 14.07
N ARG A 503 25.93 4.31 14.80
CA ARG A 503 26.36 4.79 16.11
C ARG A 503 27.05 6.15 16.04
N THR A 504 27.57 6.55 14.87
CA THR A 504 28.16 7.87 14.63
C THR A 504 27.15 8.97 14.30
N LEU A 505 25.85 8.61 14.18
CA LEU A 505 24.75 9.52 13.83
C LEU A 505 23.90 9.78 15.06
N GLU A 506 24.22 10.82 15.81
CA GLU A 506 23.58 11.10 17.10
C GLU A 506 22.34 12.01 16.93
N THR A 507 22.44 13.02 16.07
CA THR A 507 21.38 14.03 15.89
C THR A 507 20.47 13.72 14.69
N ASP A 508 19.31 14.37 14.61
CA ASP A 508 18.42 14.26 13.44
C ASP A 508 19.02 14.93 12.20
N GLU A 509 19.86 15.96 12.39
CA GLU A 509 20.62 16.63 11.34
C GLU A 509 21.66 15.70 10.72
N ASP A 510 22.40 14.93 11.54
CA ASP A 510 23.35 13.91 11.06
C ASP A 510 22.62 12.84 10.24
N ILE A 511 21.48 12.38 10.73
CA ILE A 511 20.64 11.42 10.03
C ILE A 511 20.14 11.98 8.69
N ALA A 512 19.64 13.21 8.66
CA ALA A 512 19.16 13.87 7.46
C ALA A 512 20.26 14.00 6.38
N ALA A 513 21.48 14.36 6.79
CA ALA A 513 22.62 14.41 5.88
C ALA A 513 23.06 13.01 5.43
N ALA A 514 23.03 12.02 6.32
CA ALA A 514 23.46 10.67 6.03
C ALA A 514 22.51 9.92 5.07
N VAL A 515 21.18 10.09 5.18
CA VAL A 515 20.22 9.39 4.32
C VAL A 515 20.32 9.79 2.86
N GLU A 516 20.79 11.00 2.55
CA GLU A 516 21.05 11.44 1.19
C GLU A 516 22.38 10.89 0.66
N LYS A 517 23.39 10.77 1.51
CA LYS A 517 24.76 10.43 1.12
C LYS A 517 25.01 8.94 1.03
N TYR A 518 24.54 8.16 2.00
CA TYR A 518 24.87 6.74 2.14
C TYR A 518 23.76 5.83 1.64
N THR A 519 24.15 4.64 1.17
CA THR A 519 23.23 3.59 0.72
C THR A 519 23.01 2.53 1.79
N VAL A 520 24.02 2.25 2.59
CA VAL A 520 24.00 1.18 3.61
C VAL A 520 24.23 1.76 5.00
N PHE A 521 23.37 1.37 5.93
CA PHE A 521 23.39 1.77 7.34
C PHE A 521 23.50 0.51 8.20
N GLY A 522 24.60 0.40 8.97
CA GLY A 522 24.81 -0.71 9.88
C GLY A 522 24.72 -0.29 11.34
N ARG A 523 24.56 -1.28 12.23
CA ARG A 523 24.38 -1.12 13.69
C ARG A 523 23.27 -0.15 14.09
N VAL A 524 22.17 -0.20 13.29
CA VAL A 524 21.01 0.66 13.46
C VAL A 524 20.10 0.12 14.56
N THR A 525 19.69 0.97 15.50
CA THR A 525 18.69 0.63 16.51
C THR A 525 17.27 0.74 15.93
N PRO A 526 16.25 0.10 16.55
CA PRO A 526 14.85 0.20 16.09
C PRO A 526 14.34 1.65 16.01
N ASP A 527 14.68 2.51 16.96
CA ASP A 527 14.32 3.92 16.92
C ASP A 527 15.02 4.66 15.77
N GLN A 528 16.33 4.42 15.57
CA GLN A 528 17.04 5.00 14.43
C GLN A 528 16.45 4.56 13.09
N LYS A 529 15.96 3.29 12.93
CA LYS A 529 15.26 2.86 11.72
C LYS A 529 14.06 3.77 11.42
N ARG A 530 13.26 4.09 12.45
CA ARG A 530 12.14 5.04 12.35
C ARG A 530 12.59 6.44 11.93
N ARG A 531 13.66 6.96 12.59
CA ARG A 531 14.20 8.29 12.30
C ARG A 531 14.75 8.40 10.87
N PHE A 532 15.38 7.35 10.32
CA PHE A 532 15.83 7.30 8.91
C PHE A 532 14.66 7.42 7.93
N VAL A 533 13.59 6.64 8.15
CA VAL A 533 12.39 6.72 7.31
C VAL A 533 11.78 8.11 7.38
N ARG A 534 11.67 8.70 8.58
CA ARG A 534 11.16 10.06 8.77
C ARG A 534 12.01 11.12 8.08
N ALA A 535 13.32 11.02 8.15
CA ALA A 535 14.23 11.95 7.47
C ALA A 535 14.10 11.90 5.95
N LEU A 536 13.98 10.71 5.35
CA LEU A 536 13.74 10.54 3.92
C LEU A 536 12.38 11.15 3.49
N LYS A 537 11.32 10.96 4.29
CA LYS A 537 10.01 11.60 4.05
C LYS A 537 10.09 13.12 4.14
N ALA A 538 10.81 13.65 5.13
CA ALA A 538 11.03 15.09 5.29
C ALA A 538 11.81 15.70 4.11
N ALA A 539 12.73 14.95 3.51
CA ALA A 539 13.43 15.32 2.27
C ALA A 539 12.51 15.30 1.02
N GLY A 540 11.27 14.84 1.15
CA GLY A 540 10.27 14.84 0.08
C GLY A 540 10.18 13.54 -0.71
N HIS A 541 10.81 12.48 -0.24
CA HIS A 541 10.73 11.14 -0.83
C HIS A 541 9.43 10.42 -0.46
N THR A 542 8.99 9.54 -1.34
CA THR A 542 7.92 8.57 -1.06
C THR A 542 8.59 7.25 -0.69
N VAL A 543 8.54 6.90 0.59
CA VAL A 543 9.35 5.83 1.17
C VAL A 543 8.55 4.56 1.35
N ALA A 544 9.04 3.45 0.75
CA ALA A 544 8.63 2.12 1.12
C ALA A 544 9.64 1.50 2.10
N MET A 545 9.15 0.72 3.07
CA MET A 545 9.99 -0.03 4.03
C MET A 545 9.61 -1.50 4.00
N THR A 546 10.61 -2.37 3.88
CA THR A 546 10.44 -3.81 4.07
C THR A 546 11.11 -4.26 5.36
N GLY A 547 10.45 -5.13 6.09
CA GLY A 547 10.99 -5.73 7.31
C GLY A 547 10.21 -6.97 7.69
N ASP A 548 10.81 -7.84 8.49
CA ASP A 548 10.22 -9.08 8.97
C ASP A 548 10.32 -9.26 10.48
N GLY A 549 11.16 -8.45 11.13
CA GLY A 549 11.41 -8.52 12.56
C GLY A 549 10.55 -7.57 13.38
N VAL A 550 10.50 -7.83 14.66
CA VAL A 550 9.92 -6.96 15.69
C VAL A 550 10.60 -5.58 15.69
N ASN A 551 11.91 -5.56 15.43
CA ASN A 551 12.74 -4.34 15.39
C ASN A 551 12.38 -3.38 14.24
N ASP A 552 11.60 -3.85 13.26
CA ASP A 552 11.18 -3.06 12.11
C ASP A 552 9.82 -2.38 12.30
N VAL A 553 9.05 -2.79 13.31
CA VAL A 553 7.66 -2.38 13.51
C VAL A 553 7.49 -0.86 13.52
N LEU A 554 8.36 -0.12 14.21
CA LEU A 554 8.30 1.34 14.27
C LEU A 554 8.59 1.98 12.91
N ALA A 555 9.57 1.47 12.16
CA ALA A 555 9.92 1.94 10.82
C ALA A 555 8.83 1.58 9.79
N LEU A 556 8.24 0.38 9.87
CA LEU A 556 7.12 -0.04 9.04
C LEU A 556 5.90 0.87 9.23
N LYS A 557 5.59 1.23 10.48
CA LYS A 557 4.48 2.15 10.79
C LYS A 557 4.74 3.59 10.32
N GLU A 558 6.00 4.04 10.32
CA GLU A 558 6.39 5.39 9.87
C GLU A 558 6.39 5.50 8.33
N ALA A 559 6.66 4.43 7.59
CA ALA A 559 6.78 4.44 6.14
C ALA A 559 5.47 4.77 5.41
N ASP A 560 5.56 5.39 4.22
CA ASP A 560 4.39 5.66 3.38
C ASP A 560 3.76 4.36 2.84
N CYS A 561 4.58 3.34 2.59
CA CYS A 561 4.14 1.98 2.26
C CYS A 561 5.03 0.96 2.98
N SER A 562 4.45 0.10 3.79
CA SER A 562 5.17 -0.95 4.50
C SER A 562 4.83 -2.34 3.98
N ILE A 563 5.86 -3.19 3.91
CA ILE A 563 5.79 -4.53 3.34
C ILE A 563 6.42 -5.51 4.33
N ALA A 564 5.67 -6.52 4.76
CA ALA A 564 6.17 -7.60 5.61
C ALA A 564 6.26 -8.93 4.86
N MET A 565 7.15 -9.79 5.34
CA MET A 565 7.23 -11.19 4.94
C MET A 565 6.38 -12.03 5.88
N ALA A 566 5.55 -12.94 5.36
CA ALA A 566 4.71 -13.80 6.20
C ALA A 566 5.51 -14.78 7.09
N SER A 567 6.79 -15.04 6.75
CA SER A 567 7.71 -15.83 7.60
C SER A 567 8.32 -15.02 8.74
N GLY A 568 8.06 -13.72 8.80
CA GLY A 568 8.52 -12.83 9.85
C GLY A 568 7.65 -12.87 11.11
N SER A 569 7.80 -11.86 11.96
CA SER A 569 6.98 -11.72 13.19
C SER A 569 5.53 -11.35 12.86
N ASP A 570 4.61 -11.83 13.69
CA ASP A 570 3.20 -11.46 13.61
C ASP A 570 3.01 -9.94 13.75
N ALA A 571 3.80 -9.31 14.61
CA ALA A 571 3.78 -7.87 14.83
C ALA A 571 4.11 -7.08 13.56
N ALA A 572 5.17 -7.47 12.82
CA ALA A 572 5.52 -6.84 11.55
C ALA A 572 4.42 -7.04 10.50
N SER A 573 3.85 -8.25 10.42
CA SER A 573 2.76 -8.55 9.48
C SER A 573 1.51 -7.74 9.74
N GLN A 574 1.13 -7.52 10.99
CA GLN A 574 -0.08 -6.78 11.35
C GLN A 574 0.00 -5.27 11.14
N VAL A 575 1.18 -4.67 11.35
CA VAL A 575 1.36 -3.22 11.14
C VAL A 575 1.60 -2.86 9.68
N SER A 576 1.93 -3.86 8.85
CA SER A 576 2.29 -3.61 7.45
C SER A 576 1.08 -3.43 6.56
N HIS A 577 1.19 -2.52 5.59
CA HIS A 577 0.16 -2.30 4.59
C HIS A 577 0.03 -3.48 3.60
N ILE A 578 1.14 -4.18 3.36
CA ILE A 578 1.23 -5.31 2.43
C ILE A 578 1.97 -6.46 3.12
N VAL A 579 1.48 -7.70 2.95
CA VAL A 579 2.14 -8.91 3.41
C VAL A 579 2.37 -9.87 2.25
N LEU A 580 3.61 -10.30 2.04
CA LEU A 580 3.99 -11.31 1.05
C LEU A 580 3.82 -12.70 1.65
N LEU A 581 2.72 -13.39 1.30
CA LEU A 581 2.28 -14.64 1.95
C LEU A 581 3.26 -15.81 1.77
N GLU A 582 3.97 -15.87 0.65
CA GLU A 582 5.02 -16.87 0.39
C GLU A 582 6.41 -16.38 0.81
N SER A 583 6.49 -15.21 1.44
CA SER A 583 7.77 -14.56 1.80
C SER A 583 8.74 -14.43 0.61
N ASN A 584 8.18 -14.35 -0.60
CA ASN A 584 8.93 -14.27 -1.84
C ASN A 584 9.10 -12.80 -2.27
N PHE A 585 10.31 -12.28 -2.10
CA PHE A 585 10.65 -10.91 -2.47
C PHE A 585 10.58 -10.66 -3.99
N ALA A 586 10.68 -11.71 -4.84
CA ALA A 586 10.49 -11.59 -6.29
C ALA A 586 9.06 -11.16 -6.70
N ALA A 587 8.09 -11.21 -5.80
CA ALA A 587 6.74 -10.68 -6.05
C ALA A 587 6.71 -9.14 -6.15
N MET A 588 7.68 -8.44 -5.54
CA MET A 588 7.69 -6.98 -5.42
C MET A 588 7.63 -6.21 -6.75
N PRO A 589 8.41 -6.55 -7.81
CA PRO A 589 8.25 -5.94 -9.13
C PRO A 589 6.82 -6.01 -9.65
N SER A 590 6.14 -7.14 -9.43
CA SER A 590 4.76 -7.32 -9.90
C SER A 590 3.75 -6.54 -9.07
N VAL A 591 4.02 -6.34 -7.79
CA VAL A 591 3.19 -5.51 -6.88
C VAL A 591 3.27 -4.04 -7.28
N VAL A 592 4.49 -3.53 -7.52
CA VAL A 592 4.71 -2.15 -8.02
C VAL A 592 4.08 -1.95 -9.40
N ALA A 593 4.25 -2.92 -10.31
CA ALA A 593 3.65 -2.87 -11.64
C ALA A 593 2.11 -2.81 -11.59
N GLU A 594 1.48 -3.54 -10.65
CA GLU A 594 0.03 -3.50 -10.46
C GLU A 594 -0.42 -2.15 -9.90
N GLY A 595 0.29 -1.58 -8.94
CA GLY A 595 0.02 -0.23 -8.44
C GLY A 595 0.06 0.81 -9.56
N ARG A 596 1.10 0.78 -10.38
CA ARG A 596 1.23 1.67 -11.56
C ARG A 596 0.11 1.47 -12.57
N ARG A 597 -0.28 0.22 -12.82
CA ARG A 597 -1.40 -0.12 -13.69
C ARG A 597 -2.69 0.54 -13.22
N VAL A 598 -3.00 0.40 -11.95
CA VAL A 598 -4.22 0.98 -11.34
C VAL A 598 -4.22 2.50 -11.51
N ILE A 599 -3.16 3.18 -11.10
CA ILE A 599 -3.09 4.65 -11.15
C ILE A 599 -3.13 5.18 -12.58
N ASN A 600 -2.31 4.61 -13.49
CA ASN A 600 -2.28 5.05 -14.89
C ASN A 600 -3.65 4.88 -15.57
N ASN A 601 -4.37 3.81 -15.25
CA ASN A 601 -5.68 3.56 -15.82
C ASN A 601 -6.72 4.55 -15.27
N ILE A 602 -6.67 4.82 -13.97
CA ILE A 602 -7.53 5.83 -13.33
C ILE A 602 -7.25 7.22 -13.91
N GLU A 603 -5.98 7.62 -14.07
CA GLU A 603 -5.63 8.92 -14.69
C GLU A 603 -6.18 9.07 -16.10
N ARG A 604 -6.08 8.01 -16.93
CA ARG A 604 -6.63 8.04 -18.30
C ARG A 604 -8.13 8.19 -18.31
N SER A 605 -8.82 7.37 -17.54
CA SER A 605 -10.28 7.40 -17.49
C SER A 605 -10.79 8.69 -16.88
N ALA A 606 -10.17 9.18 -15.81
CA ALA A 606 -10.49 10.46 -15.18
C ALA A 606 -10.35 11.62 -16.17
N ALA A 607 -9.34 11.59 -17.04
CA ALA A 607 -9.17 12.62 -18.07
C ALA A 607 -10.34 12.66 -19.07
N LEU A 608 -10.88 11.48 -19.48
CA LEU A 608 -12.05 11.43 -20.36
C LEU A 608 -13.28 12.05 -19.70
N PHE A 609 -13.54 11.71 -18.42
CA PHE A 609 -14.65 12.31 -17.65
C PHE A 609 -14.50 13.85 -17.56
N LEU A 610 -13.29 14.32 -17.31
CA LEU A 610 -13.04 15.73 -17.07
C LEU A 610 -13.18 16.59 -18.34
N VAL A 611 -12.98 16.02 -19.54
CA VAL A 611 -13.24 16.72 -20.83
C VAL A 611 -14.66 17.28 -20.87
N LYS A 612 -15.65 16.40 -20.63
CA LYS A 612 -17.07 16.79 -20.62
C LYS A 612 -17.36 17.84 -19.54
N ASN A 613 -16.79 17.66 -18.36
CA ASN A 613 -17.06 18.56 -17.24
C ASN A 613 -16.48 19.96 -17.48
N ILE A 614 -15.27 20.06 -18.02
CA ILE A 614 -14.65 21.33 -18.42
C ILE A 614 -15.51 22.03 -19.47
N PHE A 615 -15.91 21.31 -20.53
CA PHE A 615 -16.79 21.81 -21.55
C PHE A 615 -18.10 22.34 -20.97
N SER A 616 -18.86 21.49 -20.25
CA SER A 616 -20.20 21.84 -19.77
C SER A 616 -20.16 22.99 -18.76
N PHE A 617 -19.21 22.99 -17.84
CA PHE A 617 -19.05 24.07 -16.87
C PHE A 617 -18.71 25.39 -17.56
N SER A 618 -17.72 25.40 -18.48
CA SER A 618 -17.32 26.61 -19.20
C SER A 618 -18.44 27.12 -20.09
N LEU A 619 -19.14 26.24 -20.78
CA LEU A 619 -20.27 26.63 -21.62
C LEU A 619 -21.43 27.22 -20.80
N ALA A 620 -21.75 26.61 -19.65
CA ALA A 620 -22.80 27.16 -18.79
C ALA A 620 -22.46 28.58 -18.27
N VAL A 621 -21.22 28.80 -17.83
CA VAL A 621 -20.76 30.12 -17.40
C VAL A 621 -20.81 31.14 -18.54
N ILE A 622 -20.33 30.78 -19.71
CA ILE A 622 -20.39 31.67 -20.89
C ILE A 622 -21.82 31.92 -21.32
N SER A 623 -22.66 30.89 -21.30
CA SER A 623 -24.09 30.99 -21.62
C SER A 623 -24.83 31.93 -20.66
N LEU A 624 -24.44 31.97 -19.39
CA LEU A 624 -24.99 32.93 -18.40
C LEU A 624 -24.54 34.36 -18.68
N ILE A 625 -23.26 34.58 -18.99
CA ILE A 625 -22.68 35.90 -19.21
C ILE A 625 -23.25 36.53 -20.47
N PHE A 626 -23.33 35.79 -21.58
CA PHE A 626 -23.71 36.28 -22.90
C PHE A 626 -25.17 35.96 -23.27
N THR A 627 -25.96 35.41 -22.35
CA THR A 627 -27.35 35.01 -22.52
C THR A 627 -27.58 34.10 -23.74
N LEU A 628 -26.61 33.20 -24.02
CA LEU A 628 -26.69 32.27 -25.14
C LEU A 628 -27.58 31.06 -24.79
N PRO A 629 -28.31 30.45 -25.73
CA PRO A 629 -29.05 29.24 -25.47
C PRO A 629 -28.09 28.07 -25.13
N TYR A 630 -28.50 27.17 -24.22
CA TYR A 630 -27.74 25.93 -24.01
C TYR A 630 -28.09 24.95 -25.13
N PRO A 631 -27.12 24.51 -25.98
CA PRO A 631 -27.43 23.93 -27.28
C PRO A 631 -27.68 22.43 -27.26
N VAL A 632 -27.50 21.72 -26.14
CA VAL A 632 -27.52 20.25 -26.09
C VAL A 632 -28.57 19.74 -25.11
N THR A 633 -29.30 18.69 -25.51
CA THR A 633 -30.27 18.02 -24.63
C THR A 633 -29.62 16.96 -23.74
N SER A 634 -30.29 16.56 -22.66
CA SER A 634 -29.80 15.49 -21.76
C SER A 634 -29.68 14.12 -22.46
N ALA A 635 -30.53 13.80 -23.42
CA ALA A 635 -30.47 12.59 -24.25
C ALA A 635 -29.19 12.58 -25.13
N GLN A 636 -28.85 13.73 -25.75
CA GLN A 636 -27.62 13.89 -26.54
C GLN A 636 -26.37 13.81 -25.67
N MET A 637 -26.38 14.41 -24.48
CA MET A 637 -25.29 14.28 -23.51
C MET A 637 -25.11 12.85 -23.03
N SER A 638 -26.16 12.05 -22.95
CA SER A 638 -26.08 10.62 -22.64
C SER A 638 -25.37 9.83 -23.74
N LEU A 639 -25.62 10.15 -25.03
CA LEU A 639 -24.90 9.57 -26.16
C LEU A 639 -23.40 9.88 -26.10
N VAL A 640 -23.05 11.16 -25.87
CA VAL A 640 -21.64 11.59 -25.70
C VAL A 640 -21.00 10.84 -24.53
N SER A 641 -21.67 10.78 -23.36
CA SER A 641 -21.15 10.11 -22.17
C SER A 641 -20.93 8.60 -22.40
N ALA A 642 -21.85 7.92 -23.07
CA ALA A 642 -21.75 6.49 -23.32
C ALA A 642 -20.58 6.13 -24.25
N LEU A 643 -20.47 6.84 -25.40
CA LEU A 643 -19.52 6.49 -26.46
C LEU A 643 -18.11 7.07 -26.27
N THR A 644 -17.99 8.26 -25.66
CA THR A 644 -16.68 8.92 -25.55
C THR A 644 -16.05 8.84 -24.15
N ILE A 645 -16.84 8.40 -23.14
CA ILE A 645 -16.37 8.34 -21.74
C ILE A 645 -16.59 6.97 -21.14
N GLY A 646 -17.82 6.50 -21.04
CA GLY A 646 -18.18 5.28 -20.31
C GLY A 646 -17.53 4.03 -20.90
N ALA A 647 -17.87 3.72 -22.16
CA ALA A 647 -17.34 2.54 -22.84
C ALA A 647 -15.80 2.56 -22.99
N PRO A 648 -15.16 3.63 -23.48
CA PRO A 648 -13.70 3.66 -23.57
C PRO A 648 -13.05 3.72 -22.19
N GLY A 649 -13.60 4.41 -21.21
CA GLY A 649 -13.11 4.48 -19.85
C GLY A 649 -13.07 3.10 -19.19
N PHE A 650 -14.11 2.29 -19.37
CA PHE A 650 -14.17 0.92 -18.85
C PHE A 650 -13.11 0.02 -19.48
N VAL A 651 -13.00 0.01 -20.83
CA VAL A 651 -12.03 -0.83 -21.54
C VAL A 651 -10.59 -0.45 -21.16
N LEU A 652 -10.28 0.85 -21.12
CA LEU A 652 -8.95 1.35 -20.76
C LEU A 652 -8.59 1.09 -19.29
N ALA A 653 -9.58 1.02 -18.38
CA ALA A 653 -9.36 0.70 -16.97
C ALA A 653 -8.92 -0.76 -16.77
N MET A 654 -9.26 -1.67 -17.66
CA MET A 654 -8.88 -3.07 -17.58
C MET A 654 -7.52 -3.38 -18.20
N GLU A 655 -6.93 -2.45 -18.94
CA GLU A 655 -5.72 -2.66 -19.71
C GLU A 655 -4.43 -2.65 -18.84
N PRO A 656 -3.40 -3.48 -19.13
CA PRO A 656 -2.12 -3.40 -18.46
C PRO A 656 -1.34 -2.14 -18.90
N ASN A 657 -1.11 -1.22 -17.96
CA ASN A 657 -0.28 -0.03 -18.17
C ASN A 657 0.63 0.20 -16.97
N THR A 658 1.85 -0.29 -17.04
CA THR A 658 2.84 -0.28 -15.97
C THR A 658 3.86 0.86 -16.09
N ALA A 659 3.61 1.86 -16.95
CA ALA A 659 4.49 3.00 -17.14
C ALA A 659 4.73 3.76 -15.82
N ARG A 660 5.95 4.29 -15.65
CA ARG A 660 6.29 5.07 -14.44
C ARG A 660 5.39 6.31 -14.32
N ILE A 661 4.83 6.51 -13.14
CA ILE A 661 3.99 7.66 -12.83
C ILE A 661 4.88 8.88 -12.58
N LYS A 662 4.51 10.01 -13.17
CA LYS A 662 5.21 11.29 -12.98
C LYS A 662 4.23 12.37 -12.54
N GLY A 663 4.61 13.14 -11.53
CA GLY A 663 3.82 14.27 -11.06
C GLY A 663 2.58 13.88 -10.22
N LYS A 664 1.78 14.89 -9.86
CA LYS A 664 0.58 14.73 -9.04
C LYS A 664 -0.61 14.32 -9.90
N PHE A 665 -1.55 13.56 -9.32
CA PHE A 665 -2.71 13.00 -10.00
C PHE A 665 -3.59 14.06 -10.68
N LEU A 666 -4.15 15.01 -9.91
CA LEU A 666 -5.12 15.98 -10.42
C LEU A 666 -4.55 16.93 -11.49
N PRO A 667 -3.35 17.50 -11.34
CA PRO A 667 -2.71 18.28 -12.41
C PRO A 667 -2.52 17.49 -13.71
N ASN A 668 -2.14 16.21 -13.62
CA ASN A 668 -1.97 15.36 -14.80
C ASN A 668 -3.31 15.11 -15.51
N VAL A 669 -4.37 14.83 -14.74
CA VAL A 669 -5.73 14.62 -15.29
C VAL A 669 -6.25 15.89 -15.98
N ILE A 670 -6.14 17.05 -15.33
CA ILE A 670 -6.55 18.35 -15.90
C ILE A 670 -5.74 18.64 -17.17
N TYR A 671 -4.43 18.46 -17.14
CA TYR A 671 -3.56 18.68 -18.29
C TYR A 671 -3.96 17.85 -19.51
N ARG A 672 -4.36 16.59 -19.29
CA ARG A 672 -4.81 15.70 -20.37
C ARG A 672 -6.21 16.05 -20.89
N ALA A 673 -7.09 16.53 -20.02
CA ALA A 673 -8.49 16.82 -20.35
C ALA A 673 -8.69 18.19 -21.00
N LEU A 674 -7.88 19.18 -20.61
CA LEU A 674 -8.05 20.58 -20.97
C LEU A 674 -8.13 20.83 -22.50
N PRO A 675 -7.24 20.24 -23.35
CA PRO A 675 -7.32 20.46 -24.78
C PRO A 675 -8.64 19.99 -25.41
N GLY A 676 -9.15 18.84 -24.96
CA GLY A 676 -10.44 18.31 -25.43
C GLY A 676 -11.59 19.22 -25.04
N GLY A 677 -11.70 19.56 -23.74
CA GLY A 677 -12.78 20.43 -23.24
C GLY A 677 -12.79 21.83 -23.85
N LEU A 678 -11.60 22.44 -24.06
CA LEU A 678 -11.51 23.72 -24.74
C LEU A 678 -11.85 23.63 -26.24
N THR A 679 -11.48 22.53 -26.91
CA THR A 679 -11.84 22.32 -28.32
C THR A 679 -13.36 22.18 -28.45
N ASP A 680 -14.00 21.36 -27.61
CA ASP A 680 -15.45 21.26 -27.55
C ASP A 680 -16.12 22.62 -27.36
N LEU A 681 -15.62 23.42 -26.43
CA LEU A 681 -16.14 24.75 -26.11
C LEU A 681 -16.06 25.68 -27.29
N ILE A 682 -14.88 25.81 -27.93
CA ILE A 682 -14.66 26.74 -29.06
C ILE A 682 -15.52 26.34 -30.25
N LEU A 683 -15.59 25.06 -30.60
CA LEU A 683 -16.36 24.59 -31.73
C LEU A 683 -17.86 24.78 -31.51
N VAL A 684 -18.37 24.41 -30.32
CA VAL A 684 -19.78 24.54 -29.98
C VAL A 684 -20.19 26.02 -29.95
N LEU A 685 -19.37 26.89 -29.35
CA LEU A 685 -19.62 28.37 -29.43
C LEU A 685 -19.63 28.86 -30.87
N GLY A 686 -18.71 28.37 -31.70
CA GLY A 686 -18.70 28.67 -33.11
C GLY A 686 -19.99 28.26 -33.84
N VAL A 687 -20.47 27.07 -33.58
CA VAL A 687 -21.75 26.58 -34.14
C VAL A 687 -22.93 27.42 -33.65
N ILE A 688 -23.00 27.73 -32.34
CA ILE A 688 -24.07 28.60 -31.78
C ILE A 688 -24.09 29.95 -32.50
N LEU A 689 -22.95 30.62 -32.57
CA LEU A 689 -22.85 31.96 -33.20
C LEU A 689 -23.20 31.88 -34.68
N PHE A 690 -22.74 30.87 -35.41
CA PHE A 690 -23.08 30.69 -36.81
C PHE A 690 -24.59 30.45 -37.00
N CYS A 691 -25.19 29.55 -36.20
CA CYS A 691 -26.63 29.28 -36.28
C CYS A 691 -27.48 30.51 -35.91
N MET A 692 -27.04 31.31 -34.95
CA MET A 692 -27.71 32.57 -34.61
C MET A 692 -27.67 33.58 -35.76
N VAL A 693 -26.50 33.77 -36.41
CA VAL A 693 -26.34 34.70 -37.52
C VAL A 693 -27.14 34.29 -38.76
N PHE A 694 -27.14 33.00 -39.07
CA PHE A 694 -27.84 32.45 -40.25
C PHE A 694 -29.29 32.00 -39.97
N LYS A 695 -29.81 32.24 -38.74
CA LYS A 695 -31.15 31.94 -38.32
C LYS A 695 -31.53 30.44 -38.50
N VAL A 696 -30.58 29.55 -38.24
CA VAL A 696 -30.76 28.10 -38.27
C VAL A 696 -31.56 27.66 -37.03
N GLY A 697 -32.55 26.79 -37.20
CA GLY A 697 -33.43 26.34 -36.10
C GLY A 697 -32.67 25.68 -34.93
N GLU A 698 -33.17 25.87 -33.72
CA GLU A 698 -32.55 25.39 -32.50
C GLU A 698 -32.34 23.86 -32.48
N ASN A 699 -33.29 23.08 -33.01
CA ASN A 699 -33.17 21.60 -33.07
C ASN A 699 -32.04 21.17 -34.00
N MET A 700 -31.81 21.90 -35.10
CA MET A 700 -30.71 21.64 -36.01
C MET A 700 -29.38 21.99 -35.33
N MET A 701 -29.30 23.18 -34.70
CA MET A 701 -28.12 23.59 -33.92
C MET A 701 -27.75 22.56 -32.87
N SER A 702 -28.74 22.06 -32.13
CA SER A 702 -28.58 21.03 -31.10
C SER A 702 -28.00 19.73 -31.66
N THR A 703 -28.55 19.27 -32.80
CA THR A 703 -28.08 18.06 -33.51
C THR A 703 -26.63 18.19 -33.96
N VAL A 704 -26.28 19.33 -34.60
CA VAL A 704 -24.90 19.58 -35.06
C VAL A 704 -23.94 19.63 -33.88
N CYS A 705 -24.28 20.34 -32.79
CA CYS A 705 -23.46 20.39 -31.59
C CYS A 705 -23.22 18.98 -30.99
N ALA A 706 -24.26 18.16 -30.90
CA ALA A 706 -24.15 16.79 -30.36
C ALA A 706 -23.20 15.91 -31.20
N ILE A 707 -23.28 16.03 -32.53
CA ILE A 707 -22.42 15.27 -33.44
C ILE A 707 -20.97 15.75 -33.33
N ILE A 708 -20.71 17.07 -33.27
CA ILE A 708 -19.36 17.64 -33.10
C ILE A 708 -18.74 17.21 -31.78
N LEU A 709 -19.49 17.23 -30.66
CA LEU A 709 -19.01 16.77 -29.36
C LEU A 709 -18.60 15.27 -29.40
N ASN A 710 -19.37 14.42 -30.09
CA ASN A 710 -18.98 13.03 -30.28
C ASN A 710 -17.71 12.88 -31.14
N ILE A 711 -17.58 13.65 -32.24
CA ILE A 711 -16.38 13.64 -33.09
C ILE A 711 -15.14 14.03 -32.29
N VAL A 712 -15.19 15.16 -31.58
CA VAL A 712 -14.05 15.61 -30.74
C VAL A 712 -13.78 14.62 -29.62
N GLY A 713 -14.83 14.08 -28.96
CA GLY A 713 -14.70 13.06 -27.93
C GLY A 713 -14.00 11.80 -28.44
N LEU A 714 -14.38 11.28 -29.62
CA LEU A 714 -13.70 10.15 -30.26
C LEU A 714 -12.24 10.49 -30.62
N MET A 715 -11.94 11.73 -31.02
CA MET A 715 -10.58 12.17 -31.27
C MET A 715 -9.76 12.21 -29.97
N VAL A 716 -10.32 12.64 -28.85
CA VAL A 716 -9.67 12.61 -27.54
C VAL A 716 -9.40 11.16 -27.13
N VAL A 717 -10.36 10.24 -27.31
CA VAL A 717 -10.16 8.79 -27.08
C VAL A 717 -9.03 8.27 -27.98
N HIS A 718 -8.99 8.65 -29.28
CA HIS A 718 -7.92 8.28 -30.20
C HIS A 718 -6.53 8.70 -29.68
N TYR A 719 -6.37 9.92 -29.19
CA TYR A 719 -5.10 10.37 -28.61
C TYR A 719 -4.76 9.63 -27.31
N THR A 720 -5.75 9.34 -26.50
CA THR A 720 -5.57 8.57 -25.24
C THR A 720 -5.17 7.11 -25.49
N CYS A 721 -5.58 6.56 -26.64
CA CYS A 721 -5.27 5.19 -27.04
C CYS A 721 -3.86 5.01 -27.63
N LYS A 722 -3.10 6.07 -27.88
CA LYS A 722 -1.73 5.92 -28.41
C LYS A 722 -0.74 5.50 -27.31
N PRO A 723 0.19 4.54 -27.59
CA PRO A 723 0.32 3.72 -28.80
C PRO A 723 -0.79 2.67 -28.93
N TYR A 724 -1.19 2.34 -30.16
CA TYR A 724 -2.26 1.39 -30.42
C TYR A 724 -1.84 -0.06 -30.24
N ASN A 725 -2.71 -0.85 -29.60
CA ASN A 725 -2.71 -2.30 -29.62
C ASN A 725 -4.00 -2.82 -30.28
N LEU A 726 -4.14 -4.14 -30.42
CA LEU A 726 -5.31 -4.76 -31.08
C LEU A 726 -6.63 -4.39 -30.38
N LEU A 727 -6.66 -4.43 -29.05
CA LEU A 727 -7.84 -4.09 -28.24
C LEU A 727 -8.28 -2.64 -28.45
N ARG A 728 -7.31 -1.68 -28.43
CA ARG A 728 -7.61 -0.26 -28.65
C ARG A 728 -8.09 0.02 -30.07
N LYS A 729 -7.54 -0.69 -31.08
CA LYS A 729 -8.02 -0.60 -32.46
C LYS A 729 -9.47 -1.10 -32.58
N ALA A 730 -9.75 -2.28 -32.04
CA ALA A 730 -11.09 -2.86 -32.03
C ALA A 730 -12.10 -1.96 -31.29
N MET A 731 -11.72 -1.42 -30.15
CA MET A 731 -12.52 -0.46 -29.38
C MET A 731 -12.83 0.79 -30.23
N MET A 732 -11.83 1.41 -30.85
CA MET A 732 -12.04 2.61 -31.68
C MET A 732 -12.96 2.35 -32.87
N ILE A 733 -12.78 1.22 -33.55
CA ILE A 733 -13.67 0.81 -34.66
C ILE A 733 -15.08 0.61 -34.12
N GLY A 734 -15.25 -0.14 -33.04
CA GLY A 734 -16.54 -0.41 -32.43
C GLY A 734 -17.28 0.86 -31.98
N LEU A 735 -16.57 1.80 -31.35
CA LEU A 735 -17.13 3.10 -30.93
C LEU A 735 -17.56 3.96 -32.12
N THR A 736 -16.75 3.99 -33.21
CA THR A 736 -17.08 4.73 -34.41
C THR A 736 -18.31 4.12 -35.13
N VAL A 737 -18.37 2.78 -35.22
CA VAL A 737 -19.53 2.09 -35.81
C VAL A 737 -20.77 2.32 -34.94
N ALA A 738 -20.67 2.21 -33.63
CA ALA A 738 -21.76 2.47 -32.69
C ALA A 738 -22.26 3.92 -32.80
N PHE A 739 -21.35 4.88 -32.94
CA PHE A 739 -21.73 6.29 -33.14
C PHE A 739 -22.54 6.48 -34.42
N VAL A 740 -22.03 5.98 -35.57
CA VAL A 740 -22.74 6.06 -36.87
C VAL A 740 -24.11 5.34 -36.78
N PHE A 741 -24.16 4.16 -36.14
CA PHE A 741 -25.39 3.44 -35.92
C PHE A 741 -26.44 4.27 -35.14
N CYS A 742 -26.02 4.88 -34.00
CA CYS A 742 -26.91 5.71 -33.20
C CYS A 742 -27.45 6.93 -33.94
N VAL A 743 -26.58 7.61 -34.71
CA VAL A 743 -26.99 8.80 -35.50
C VAL A 743 -27.96 8.44 -36.62
N LEU A 744 -27.76 7.32 -37.32
CA LEU A 744 -28.54 6.95 -38.48
C LEU A 744 -29.84 6.17 -38.14
N LEU A 745 -29.76 5.25 -37.17
CA LEU A 745 -30.86 4.31 -36.89
C LEU A 745 -31.66 4.65 -35.62
N LEU A 746 -31.06 5.45 -34.72
CA LEU A 746 -31.71 5.80 -33.44
C LEU A 746 -31.82 7.34 -33.22
N PRO A 747 -32.09 8.16 -34.26
CA PRO A 747 -32.10 9.63 -34.09
C PRO A 747 -33.16 10.07 -33.09
N GLN A 748 -34.37 9.44 -33.14
CA GLN A 748 -35.47 9.80 -32.24
C GLN A 748 -35.16 9.54 -30.77
N LEU A 749 -34.37 8.50 -30.48
CA LEU A 749 -33.99 8.13 -29.13
C LEU A 749 -33.09 9.22 -28.51
N PHE A 750 -32.18 9.78 -29.28
CA PHE A 750 -31.26 10.84 -28.87
C PHE A 750 -31.72 12.24 -29.24
N THR A 751 -32.98 12.43 -29.55
CA THR A 751 -33.57 13.73 -29.94
C THR A 751 -32.76 14.45 -31.04
N LEU A 752 -32.26 13.67 -32.02
CA LEU A 752 -31.59 14.20 -33.19
C LEU A 752 -32.57 14.46 -34.31
N THR A 753 -32.46 15.58 -35.01
CA THR A 753 -33.23 15.92 -36.19
C THR A 753 -32.49 15.57 -37.47
N SER A 754 -33.26 15.25 -38.52
CA SER A 754 -32.67 15.03 -39.84
C SER A 754 -31.94 16.30 -40.35
N LEU A 755 -30.69 16.10 -40.81
CA LEU A 755 -29.88 17.19 -41.33
C LEU A 755 -30.44 17.69 -42.67
N ASP A 756 -30.77 18.99 -42.74
CA ASP A 756 -31.00 19.69 -43.99
C ASP A 756 -29.63 20.14 -44.63
N LEU A 757 -29.66 20.70 -45.83
CA LEU A 757 -28.46 21.11 -46.52
C LEU A 757 -27.63 22.17 -45.74
N PRO A 758 -28.22 23.22 -45.16
CA PRO A 758 -27.50 24.13 -44.28
C PRO A 758 -26.86 23.44 -43.06
N GLY A 759 -27.60 22.60 -42.33
CA GLY A 759 -27.10 21.87 -41.18
C GLY A 759 -25.97 20.93 -41.56
N ALA A 760 -26.08 20.20 -42.69
CA ALA A 760 -25.01 19.34 -43.17
C ALA A 760 -23.73 20.12 -43.54
N MET A 761 -23.86 21.31 -44.17
CA MET A 761 -22.71 22.18 -44.47
C MET A 761 -22.01 22.70 -43.23
N ILE A 762 -22.78 23.14 -42.20
CA ILE A 762 -22.24 23.55 -40.92
C ILE A 762 -21.49 22.38 -40.26
N LEU A 763 -22.10 21.21 -40.23
CA LEU A 763 -21.49 20.01 -39.66
C LEU A 763 -20.16 19.67 -40.31
N VAL A 764 -20.09 19.67 -41.64
CA VAL A 764 -18.85 19.34 -42.41
C VAL A 764 -17.76 20.37 -42.09
N VAL A 765 -18.08 21.67 -42.09
CA VAL A 765 -17.09 22.72 -41.79
C VAL A 765 -16.50 22.54 -40.38
N PHE A 766 -17.37 22.42 -39.35
CA PHE A 766 -16.90 22.31 -37.98
C PHE A 766 -16.28 20.94 -37.67
N ALA A 767 -16.69 19.86 -38.33
CA ALA A 767 -16.02 18.56 -38.24
C ALA A 767 -14.60 18.62 -38.84
N LEU A 768 -14.39 19.30 -39.98
CA LEU A 768 -13.06 19.49 -40.55
C LEU A 768 -12.17 20.40 -39.68
N LEU A 769 -12.76 21.40 -39.02
CA LEU A 769 -12.04 22.29 -38.08
C LEU A 769 -11.65 21.59 -36.78
N SER A 770 -12.29 20.48 -36.39
CA SER A 770 -12.09 19.84 -35.07
C SER A 770 -10.65 19.34 -34.88
N ALA A 771 -10.05 18.69 -35.88
CA ALA A 771 -8.70 18.16 -35.80
C ALA A 771 -7.61 19.28 -35.74
N PRO A 772 -7.63 20.32 -36.60
CA PRO A 772 -6.72 21.43 -36.44
C PRO A 772 -6.86 22.17 -35.12
N ALA A 773 -8.10 22.44 -34.66
CA ALA A 773 -8.36 23.13 -33.41
C ALA A 773 -7.75 22.36 -32.22
N LEU A 774 -8.00 21.04 -32.10
CA LEU A 774 -7.42 20.22 -31.06
C LEU A 774 -5.88 20.20 -31.11
N MET A 775 -5.28 20.14 -32.33
CA MET A 775 -3.82 20.17 -32.48
C MET A 775 -3.21 21.52 -32.07
N VAL A 776 -3.84 22.63 -32.41
CA VAL A 776 -3.36 23.96 -32.03
C VAL A 776 -3.41 24.16 -30.53
N ILE A 777 -4.54 23.80 -29.89
CA ILE A 777 -4.70 23.94 -28.43
C ILE A 777 -3.67 23.08 -27.70
N ARG A 778 -3.45 21.85 -28.12
CA ARG A 778 -2.42 20.98 -27.54
C ARG A 778 -1.01 21.56 -27.68
N ARG A 779 -0.64 22.03 -28.87
CA ARG A 779 0.66 22.67 -29.10
C ARG A 779 0.85 23.93 -28.24
N ALA A 780 -0.19 24.75 -28.12
CA ALA A 780 -0.17 25.91 -27.23
C ALA A 780 0.04 25.51 -25.77
N GLN A 781 -0.67 24.51 -25.31
CA GLN A 781 -0.52 23.99 -23.96
C GLN A 781 0.89 23.42 -23.69
N ASP A 782 1.46 22.63 -24.64
CA ASP A 782 2.81 22.06 -24.49
C ASP A 782 3.87 23.18 -24.47
N LYS A 783 3.72 24.25 -25.27
CA LYS A 783 4.60 25.43 -25.23
C LYS A 783 4.50 26.17 -23.90
N LEU A 784 3.30 26.37 -23.39
CA LEU A 784 3.07 27.05 -22.11
C LEU A 784 3.74 26.24 -20.97
N LYS A 785 3.58 24.92 -20.96
CA LYS A 785 4.21 24.06 -19.97
C LYS A 785 5.73 24.13 -20.03
N SER A 786 6.32 24.03 -21.23
CA SER A 786 7.77 24.13 -21.40
C SER A 786 8.32 25.49 -20.97
N GLY A 787 7.56 26.58 -21.18
CA GLY A 787 7.88 27.92 -20.69
C GLY A 787 7.86 27.97 -19.14
N ILE A 788 6.83 27.41 -18.50
CA ILE A 788 6.73 27.38 -17.03
C ILE A 788 7.86 26.54 -16.42
N ASP A 789 8.16 25.38 -17.02
CA ASP A 789 9.22 24.49 -16.54
C ASP A 789 10.60 25.14 -16.68
N SER A 790 10.83 25.91 -17.73
CA SER A 790 12.08 26.70 -17.92
C SER A 790 12.24 27.83 -16.90
N LEU A 791 11.15 28.45 -16.47
CA LEU A 791 11.15 29.48 -15.42
C LEU A 791 11.38 28.91 -14.02
N ARG A 792 10.93 27.66 -13.78
CA ARG A 792 11.10 26.96 -12.48
C ARG A 792 12.49 26.33 -12.29
N SER A 793 13.27 26.15 -13.36
CA SER A 793 14.59 25.51 -13.32
C SER A 793 15.63 26.31 -14.08
N PRO A 794 16.02 27.51 -13.63
CA PRO A 794 16.98 28.34 -14.36
C PRO A 794 18.40 27.75 -14.49
N GLY A 795 18.75 26.69 -13.74
CA GLY A 795 20.12 26.16 -13.62
C GLY A 795 20.40 24.78 -14.19
N ARG A 796 19.39 23.97 -14.53
CA ARG A 796 19.61 22.55 -14.92
C ARG A 796 19.87 22.28 -16.42
N HIS A 797 19.63 23.24 -17.31
CA HIS A 797 19.76 23.02 -18.78
C HIS A 797 21.01 23.58 -19.43
N ALA A 798 21.94 24.18 -18.68
CA ALA A 798 23.20 24.65 -19.25
C ALA A 798 24.21 23.53 -19.56
N GLY A 799 24.05 22.32 -18.99
CA GLY A 799 24.99 21.20 -19.14
C GLY A 799 24.68 20.23 -20.28
N GLU A 800 23.44 20.14 -20.75
CA GLU A 800 23.03 19.07 -21.70
C GLU A 800 23.01 19.45 -23.20
N ARG A 801 23.33 20.69 -23.56
CA ARG A 801 23.31 21.14 -24.98
C ARG A 801 24.58 20.84 -25.80
N ARG A 802 25.51 20.05 -25.32
CA ARG A 802 26.75 19.74 -26.08
C ARG A 802 27.06 18.26 -26.24
N VAL A 803 26.10 17.46 -26.74
CA VAL A 803 26.47 16.20 -27.45
C VAL A 803 25.55 16.07 -28.65
N ARG A 804 25.89 16.75 -29.77
CA ARG A 804 25.38 16.39 -31.09
C ARG A 804 26.04 15.07 -31.51
N ARG A 805 25.24 14.01 -31.64
CA ARG A 805 25.70 12.77 -32.32
C ARG A 805 26.02 13.08 -33.79
N PRO A 806 27.15 12.61 -34.34
CA PRO A 806 27.41 12.73 -35.76
C PRO A 806 26.47 11.81 -36.55
N ARG A 807 25.94 12.32 -37.63
CA ARG A 807 25.19 11.54 -38.63
C ARG A 807 26.15 10.53 -39.25
N ALA A 808 25.81 9.22 -39.12
CA ALA A 808 26.40 8.19 -39.98
C ALA A 808 25.77 8.28 -41.38
N LYS A 809 26.60 8.29 -42.36
CA LYS A 809 26.26 8.14 -43.78
C LYS A 809 25.81 6.73 -44.10
#